data_5e15364992283ed92c1b2a20fb1865ac
#
_entry.id   5e15364992283ed92c1b2a20fb1865ac
#
_cell.length_a   1.000
_cell.length_b   1.000
_cell.length_c   1.000
_cell.angle_alpha   90.00
_cell.angle_beta   90.00
_cell.angle_gamma   90.00
#
_symmetry.space_group_name_H-M   'P 1'
#
loop_
_entity.id
_entity.type
_entity.pdbx_description
1 polymer ?
#
loop_
_entity_poly.entity_id
_entity_poly.type
_entity_poly.pdbx_seq_one_letter_code
_entity_poly.pdbx_strand_id
1 'polypeptide(L)'
;MKRYFPLLLLLVFFLDACKPKPPISSAQKDRQLIDYVNPFIGTGGHGHTYPGATMPFGMMQLSPDTRLDGWDGCSGYHYSDNEIFGFSHTHLSGTGVSDYGDILLMPTNKVVFNNGADGKDGYKSKFSHDKEIAEPGFYKVHLEDTNIDVELTVSERSGIQKYQFADGSKQVIILDLEHRDEVLDSKLTINSKTEISGHRFSKAWATDQKLFFDMLFSKPFTKVTFLDGKTEGKKVKAAFEFDNTTGNEISVTVGISPVDEEGAIHNWQLEIGSKSFEQVKKEAQEIWEKQLEKIVIEGDNFDYKTNFYTSMYHTMIAPNLYQDVDGRYRGMDLKIHETKDFDYYTVFSLWDTYRAAHPLYTIIEQDRTNDFINTFLTKYDEGGIMPIWDLSACYTGCMIGYHAVPVIADAYLKGIRGYDVDKAFEAMKHSATRDKLGLDSYKQFGFIPVEKESESVSKTLEYAYDDWTIAQMAKSLGKDNDYKIYLERAQNYKNVFDPSSLFMRGRFRNTWFAPFDPYEVNFNYTEANSWQYSFYVPQDVSGFIKLLGGKDKLEGQLDKLFVAENNTSGRHQVDITGLIGQYAHGNEPSHHMAYLYNFVNKPHKTQEKVRQILTELYTNTPDGISGNEDCGQMSAWYILSSLGFYSVTPASNQYIIGSPLFKRASINLENGKTFTIVADSVSDKNKYIKSVQLNGKNHPYSYINHKDIVAGGDLIFEMTDKPTSWGTDNKHIPVTEIKEHLIVSTPFIAKGEIAFKGSTEVTLKSVDSSSKIYYSLDDNEYKLYEGPFMISEKSDLKVYGEKDGEKSAVVTTTFYKIDPNVKIELKTEY
;
A
#
# COMPACT_ATOMS: atom_id res chain seq x y z
N MET A 1 -32.52 74.16 52.89
CA MET A 1 -32.51 72.89 53.61
C MET A 1 -32.15 71.78 52.69
N LYS A 2 -30.85 71.31 52.72
CA LYS A 2 -30.28 70.26 51.89
C LYS A 2 -30.22 69.02 52.78
N ARG A 3 -30.87 67.93 52.31
CA ARG A 3 -30.75 66.62 52.94
C ARG A 3 -29.73 65.79 52.13
N TYR A 4 -28.64 65.36 52.78
CA TYR A 4 -27.71 64.42 52.31
C TYR A 4 -28.21 63.00 52.52
N PHE A 5 -28.16 62.14 51.47
CA PHE A 5 -28.26 60.67 51.54
C PHE A 5 -26.90 60.04 51.34
N PRO A 6 -26.45 59.20 52.20
CA PRO A 6 -25.16 58.46 51.95
C PRO A 6 -25.39 57.25 51.08
N LEU A 7 -24.54 57.09 50.02
CA LEU A 7 -24.47 55.99 49.14
C LEU A 7 -23.72 54.84 49.86
N LEU A 8 -24.41 53.75 50.15
CA LEU A 8 -23.79 52.55 50.73
C LEU A 8 -23.25 51.68 49.59
N LEU A 9 -21.90 51.60 49.45
CA LEU A 9 -21.21 50.75 48.48
C LEU A 9 -21.18 49.32 49.03
N LEU A 10 -21.99 48.41 48.46
CA LEU A 10 -21.96 46.99 48.73
C LEU A 10 -20.80 46.36 47.91
N LEU A 11 -19.68 46.06 48.58
CA LEU A 11 -18.62 45.23 48.04
C LEU A 11 -19.09 43.77 48.04
N VAL A 12 -19.47 43.24 46.89
CA VAL A 12 -19.72 41.80 46.70
C VAL A 12 -18.36 41.13 46.42
N PHE A 13 -17.81 40.45 47.42
CA PHE A 13 -16.71 39.52 47.24
C PHE A 13 -17.23 38.28 46.48
N PHE A 14 -16.85 38.11 45.23
CA PHE A 14 -16.95 36.81 44.54
C PHE A 14 -15.89 35.88 45.13
N LEU A 15 -16.29 35.02 46.02
CA LEU A 15 -15.56 33.82 46.39
C LEU A 15 -15.79 32.84 45.23
N ASP A 16 -14.84 32.82 44.31
CA ASP A 16 -14.69 31.69 43.40
C ASP A 16 -14.36 30.43 44.22
N ALA A 17 -15.41 29.73 44.59
CA ALA A 17 -15.27 28.42 45.20
C ALA A 17 -14.63 27.50 44.13
N CYS A 18 -13.38 27.12 44.35
CA CYS A 18 -12.75 25.99 43.66
C CYS A 18 -13.71 24.77 43.71
N LYS A 19 -14.43 24.54 42.62
CA LYS A 19 -15.10 23.25 42.44
C LYS A 19 -13.99 22.20 42.33
N PRO A 20 -14.02 21.15 43.16
CA PRO A 20 -13.11 20.06 42.98
C PRO A 20 -13.34 19.51 41.56
N LYS A 21 -12.26 19.33 40.76
CA LYS A 21 -12.31 18.56 39.51
C LYS A 21 -13.01 17.24 39.82
N PRO A 22 -13.99 16.84 39.00
CA PRO A 22 -14.60 15.52 39.17
C PRO A 22 -13.46 14.47 39.20
N PRO A 23 -13.53 13.48 40.05
CA PRO A 23 -12.54 12.41 40.08
C PRO A 23 -12.46 11.85 38.66
N ILE A 24 -11.24 11.70 38.11
CA ILE A 24 -10.98 10.99 36.88
C ILE A 24 -11.68 9.65 37.05
N SER A 25 -12.67 9.42 36.20
CA SER A 25 -13.48 8.20 36.21
C SER A 25 -12.53 7.00 36.20
N SER A 26 -12.75 6.05 37.12
CA SER A 26 -12.03 4.77 37.19
C SER A 26 -12.11 3.96 35.87
N ALA A 27 -12.99 4.33 34.96
CA ALA A 27 -13.12 3.78 33.62
C ALA A 27 -11.90 4.02 32.70
N GLN A 28 -10.94 4.88 33.08
CA GLN A 28 -9.75 5.17 32.25
C GLN A 28 -8.56 4.24 32.57
N LYS A 29 -8.70 3.36 33.57
CA LYS A 29 -7.58 2.54 34.08
C LYS A 29 -7.55 1.11 33.50
N ASP A 30 -8.60 0.66 32.79
CA ASP A 30 -8.77 -0.73 32.33
C ASP A 30 -9.15 -0.85 30.83
N ARG A 31 -8.81 0.13 29.97
CA ARG A 31 -9.01 -0.02 28.53
C ARG A 31 -7.96 -0.94 27.96
N GLN A 32 -8.42 -1.96 27.21
CA GLN A 32 -7.59 -2.80 26.35
C GLN A 32 -7.15 -2.00 25.11
N LEU A 33 -6.12 -2.46 24.40
CA LEU A 33 -5.63 -1.76 23.20
C LEU A 33 -6.64 -1.87 22.05
N ILE A 34 -7.38 -2.97 21.99
CA ILE A 34 -8.47 -3.14 21.01
C ILE A 34 -9.56 -2.06 21.12
N ASP A 35 -9.78 -1.48 22.30
CA ASP A 35 -10.77 -0.41 22.53
C ASP A 35 -10.40 0.91 21.82
N TYR A 36 -9.18 1.04 21.32
CA TYR A 36 -8.72 2.17 20.52
C TYR A 36 -8.85 1.92 19.02
N VAL A 37 -9.10 0.70 18.56
CA VAL A 37 -9.24 0.40 17.14
C VAL A 37 -10.63 0.84 16.67
N ASN A 38 -10.67 1.65 15.62
CA ASN A 38 -11.89 2.08 14.94
C ASN A 38 -11.90 1.57 13.50
N PRO A 39 -12.47 0.38 13.22
CA PRO A 39 -12.48 -0.19 11.87
C PRO A 39 -13.24 0.64 10.82
N PHE A 40 -13.95 1.69 11.22
CA PHE A 40 -14.59 2.61 10.27
C PHE A 40 -13.63 3.63 9.66
N ILE A 41 -12.43 3.85 10.21
CA ILE A 41 -11.43 4.72 9.58
C ILE A 41 -11.00 4.11 8.23
N GLY A 42 -11.10 4.90 7.16
CA GLY A 42 -10.80 4.47 5.79
C GLY A 42 -12.00 3.86 5.04
N THR A 43 -13.16 3.68 5.70
CA THR A 43 -14.38 3.18 5.02
C THR A 43 -15.17 4.25 4.29
N GLY A 44 -14.81 5.52 4.47
CA GLY A 44 -15.34 6.68 3.73
C GLY A 44 -14.26 7.30 2.85
N GLY A 45 -14.65 8.29 2.03
CA GLY A 45 -13.74 8.91 1.08
C GLY A 45 -13.17 7.89 0.09
N HIS A 46 -11.85 7.81 0.03
CA HIS A 46 -11.11 6.91 -0.89
C HIS A 46 -10.21 5.91 -0.14
N GLY A 47 -10.50 5.60 1.13
CA GLY A 47 -9.65 4.69 1.91
C GLY A 47 -9.79 3.21 1.53
N HIS A 48 -10.95 2.82 1.01
CA HIS A 48 -11.30 1.47 0.53
C HIS A 48 -11.10 0.36 1.56
N THR A 49 -11.26 0.67 2.85
CA THR A 49 -11.27 -0.35 3.91
C THR A 49 -12.70 -0.84 4.19
N TYR A 50 -12.85 -1.90 4.95
CA TYR A 50 -14.14 -2.46 5.36
C TYR A 50 -14.21 -2.64 6.89
N PRO A 51 -15.39 -2.54 7.50
CA PRO A 51 -15.55 -2.58 8.97
C PRO A 51 -15.79 -3.98 9.53
N GLY A 52 -15.86 -5.01 8.70
CA GLY A 52 -16.26 -6.36 9.09
C GLY A 52 -15.24 -7.08 9.96
N ALA A 53 -15.65 -8.25 10.47
CA ALA A 53 -14.81 -9.09 11.29
C ALA A 53 -13.71 -9.76 10.46
N THR A 54 -12.45 -9.66 10.91
CA THR A 54 -11.30 -10.35 10.33
C THR A 54 -10.27 -10.68 11.40
N MET A 55 -9.44 -11.69 11.14
CA MET A 55 -8.28 -12.03 11.97
C MET A 55 -7.00 -11.38 11.43
N PRO A 56 -5.95 -11.21 12.25
CA PRO A 56 -4.67 -10.77 11.73
C PRO A 56 -4.20 -11.69 10.59
N PHE A 57 -4.00 -11.10 9.39
CA PHE A 57 -3.62 -11.81 8.16
C PHE A 57 -4.55 -12.99 7.76
N GLY A 58 -5.80 -13.00 8.24
CA GLY A 58 -6.73 -14.11 8.05
C GLY A 58 -7.24 -14.26 6.61
N MET A 59 -7.70 -15.46 6.27
CA MET A 59 -8.33 -15.77 4.97
C MET A 59 -9.82 -15.37 4.96
N MET A 60 -10.48 -15.34 6.11
CA MET A 60 -11.88 -14.95 6.27
C MET A 60 -11.99 -13.44 6.55
N GLN A 61 -12.66 -12.71 5.68
CA GLN A 61 -13.03 -11.30 5.87
C GLN A 61 -14.56 -11.20 5.77
N LEU A 62 -15.23 -11.30 6.92
CA LEU A 62 -16.69 -11.37 7.01
C LEU A 62 -17.25 -9.97 7.25
N SER A 63 -17.81 -9.34 6.21
CA SER A 63 -18.20 -7.93 6.24
C SER A 63 -19.52 -7.68 5.51
N PRO A 64 -20.25 -6.60 5.84
CA PRO A 64 -21.38 -6.15 5.04
C PRO A 64 -20.95 -5.61 3.69
N ASP A 65 -21.79 -5.83 2.68
CA ASP A 65 -21.72 -5.21 1.35
C ASP A 65 -22.80 -4.15 1.21
N THR A 66 -22.38 -2.89 1.04
CA THR A 66 -23.26 -1.73 0.88
C THR A 66 -23.22 -1.15 -0.53
N ARG A 67 -22.15 -1.47 -1.30
CA ARG A 67 -21.91 -0.93 -2.64
C ARG A 67 -21.45 -2.03 -3.59
N LEU A 68 -22.06 -2.07 -4.79
CA LEU A 68 -21.82 -3.16 -5.76
C LEU A 68 -20.81 -2.81 -6.84
N ASP A 69 -20.61 -1.51 -7.09
CA ASP A 69 -19.79 -0.99 -8.18
C ASP A 69 -19.19 0.39 -7.83
N GLY A 70 -18.40 0.93 -8.75
CA GLY A 70 -17.74 2.22 -8.62
C GLY A 70 -16.41 2.15 -7.85
N TRP A 71 -15.60 3.19 -8.02
CA TRP A 71 -14.28 3.29 -7.39
C TRP A 71 -14.33 3.13 -5.87
N ASP A 72 -15.19 3.91 -5.21
CA ASP A 72 -15.30 3.86 -3.74
C ASP A 72 -16.04 2.62 -3.21
N GLY A 73 -16.49 1.74 -4.10
CA GLY A 73 -17.11 0.45 -3.76
C GLY A 73 -16.16 -0.73 -3.73
N CYS A 74 -14.85 -0.53 -3.95
CA CYS A 74 -13.88 -1.61 -4.12
C CYS A 74 -13.86 -2.61 -2.95
N SER A 75 -13.92 -2.14 -1.70
CA SER A 75 -13.97 -3.02 -0.51
C SER A 75 -15.33 -3.67 -0.23
N GLY A 76 -16.38 -3.37 -1.02
CA GLY A 76 -17.75 -3.83 -0.77
C GLY A 76 -18.56 -2.92 0.16
N TYR A 77 -17.93 -2.17 1.04
CA TYR A 77 -18.57 -1.25 1.98
C TYR A 77 -18.12 0.19 1.75
N HIS A 78 -19.05 1.13 1.91
CA HIS A 78 -18.71 2.55 2.00
C HIS A 78 -19.58 3.25 3.04
N TYR A 79 -18.95 4.00 3.95
CA TYR A 79 -19.63 4.63 5.12
C TYR A 79 -20.75 5.60 4.75
N SER A 80 -20.78 6.18 3.56
CA SER A 80 -21.88 7.06 3.13
C SER A 80 -23.17 6.33 2.73
N ASP A 81 -23.13 4.99 2.65
CA ASP A 81 -24.27 4.18 2.25
C ASP A 81 -25.23 3.94 3.42
N ASN A 82 -26.49 3.65 3.13
CA ASN A 82 -27.54 3.39 4.12
C ASN A 82 -28.37 2.14 3.80
N GLU A 83 -27.86 1.28 2.90
CA GLU A 83 -28.49 0.02 2.51
C GLU A 83 -27.42 -1.08 2.48
N ILE A 84 -27.74 -2.25 3.04
CA ILE A 84 -26.89 -3.45 3.02
C ILE A 84 -27.53 -4.47 2.08
N PHE A 85 -26.73 -5.01 1.15
CA PHE A 85 -27.12 -6.08 0.22
C PHE A 85 -26.93 -7.47 0.84
N GLY A 86 -26.08 -7.61 1.83
CA GLY A 86 -25.80 -8.85 2.54
C GLY A 86 -24.43 -8.83 3.18
N PHE A 87 -23.95 -10.01 3.54
CA PHE A 87 -22.68 -10.22 4.24
C PHE A 87 -21.90 -11.28 3.50
N SER A 88 -20.82 -10.88 2.84
CA SER A 88 -19.93 -11.80 2.12
C SER A 88 -18.69 -12.17 2.95
N HIS A 89 -17.95 -13.18 2.51
CA HIS A 89 -16.93 -13.85 3.32
C HIS A 89 -15.49 -13.45 2.95
N THR A 90 -15.33 -12.70 1.86
CA THR A 90 -14.03 -12.21 1.40
C THR A 90 -14.13 -10.74 1.02
N HIS A 91 -13.15 -9.93 1.43
CA HIS A 91 -13.05 -8.51 1.11
C HIS A 91 -11.59 -8.11 0.95
N LEU A 92 -11.28 -7.21 0.02
CA LEU A 92 -9.98 -6.54 -0.07
C LEU A 92 -9.97 -5.28 0.79
N SER A 93 -8.84 -4.97 1.39
CA SER A 93 -8.66 -3.76 2.20
C SER A 93 -7.72 -2.79 1.52
N GLY A 94 -8.21 -1.57 1.28
CA GLY A 94 -7.39 -0.46 0.81
C GLY A 94 -7.00 -0.52 -0.65
N THR A 95 -7.61 -1.35 -1.47
CA THR A 95 -7.24 -1.53 -2.88
C THR A 95 -8.22 -0.84 -3.82
N GLY A 96 -7.72 -0.37 -4.97
CA GLY A 96 -8.55 0.19 -6.04
C GLY A 96 -9.24 -0.85 -6.93
N VAL A 97 -9.45 -2.09 -6.46
CA VAL A 97 -10.11 -3.17 -7.20
C VAL A 97 -11.22 -3.81 -6.42
N SER A 98 -12.20 -4.33 -7.16
CA SER A 98 -13.45 -4.87 -6.62
C SER A 98 -13.49 -6.38 -6.49
N ASP A 99 -12.35 -7.06 -6.62
CA ASP A 99 -12.27 -8.52 -6.43
C ASP A 99 -12.76 -8.93 -5.05
N TYR A 100 -13.18 -10.18 -4.91
CA TYR A 100 -13.79 -10.75 -3.71
C TYR A 100 -15.28 -10.41 -3.57
N GLY A 101 -15.81 -10.34 -2.36
CA GLY A 101 -17.26 -10.30 -2.13
C GLY A 101 -17.91 -11.67 -2.35
N ASP A 102 -17.17 -12.74 -2.06
CA ASP A 102 -17.62 -14.10 -2.34
C ASP A 102 -18.65 -14.58 -1.34
N ILE A 103 -19.63 -15.35 -1.84
CA ILE A 103 -20.56 -16.15 -1.05
C ILE A 103 -21.37 -15.28 -0.08
N LEU A 104 -22.30 -14.52 -0.63
CA LEU A 104 -23.13 -13.60 0.16
C LEU A 104 -24.27 -14.32 0.86
N LEU A 105 -24.46 -14.06 2.15
CA LEU A 105 -25.65 -14.40 2.92
C LEU A 105 -26.43 -13.15 3.28
N MET A 106 -27.78 -13.21 3.21
CA MET A 106 -28.65 -12.14 3.65
C MET A 106 -29.84 -12.70 4.42
N PRO A 107 -29.98 -12.42 5.73
CA PRO A 107 -31.17 -12.76 6.50
C PRO A 107 -32.33 -11.82 6.13
N THR A 108 -33.53 -12.40 5.93
CA THR A 108 -34.70 -11.65 5.50
C THR A 108 -36.01 -12.32 6.01
N ASN A 109 -37.12 -11.68 5.82
CA ASN A 109 -38.44 -12.23 6.17
C ASN A 109 -39.27 -12.65 4.94
N LYS A 110 -38.65 -12.65 3.73
CA LYS A 110 -39.32 -12.99 2.48
C LYS A 110 -38.44 -13.80 1.56
N VAL A 111 -39.03 -14.65 0.73
CA VAL A 111 -38.30 -15.34 -0.35
C VAL A 111 -38.27 -14.43 -1.57
N VAL A 112 -37.13 -13.83 -1.84
CA VAL A 112 -36.87 -12.95 -2.99
C VAL A 112 -35.42 -13.13 -3.46
N PHE A 113 -35.19 -13.12 -4.76
CA PHE A 113 -33.86 -13.35 -5.34
C PHE A 113 -33.25 -12.10 -6.00
N ASN A 114 -34.06 -11.05 -6.22
CA ASN A 114 -33.55 -9.75 -6.60
C ASN A 114 -32.85 -9.11 -5.39
N ASN A 115 -31.66 -8.54 -5.58
CA ASN A 115 -30.96 -7.82 -4.53
C ASN A 115 -31.55 -6.42 -4.25
N GLY A 116 -32.32 -5.86 -5.19
CA GLY A 116 -32.94 -4.54 -5.08
C GLY A 116 -32.10 -3.37 -5.59
N ALA A 117 -30.92 -3.62 -6.14
CA ALA A 117 -30.05 -2.57 -6.72
C ALA A 117 -30.73 -1.86 -7.92
N ASP A 118 -31.61 -2.56 -8.63
CA ASP A 118 -32.36 -2.03 -9.77
C ASP A 118 -33.57 -1.16 -9.38
N GLY A 119 -33.73 -0.87 -8.08
CA GLY A 119 -34.84 -0.09 -7.53
C GLY A 119 -36.16 -0.87 -7.38
N LYS A 120 -36.17 -2.18 -7.69
CA LYS A 120 -37.33 -3.05 -7.47
C LYS A 120 -37.27 -3.69 -6.08
N ASP A 121 -38.37 -4.38 -5.72
CA ASP A 121 -38.40 -5.17 -4.49
C ASP A 121 -37.28 -6.22 -4.49
N GLY A 122 -36.50 -6.24 -3.39
CA GLY A 122 -35.34 -7.07 -3.27
C GLY A 122 -35.07 -7.45 -1.82
N TYR A 123 -33.94 -8.16 -1.59
CA TYR A 123 -33.56 -8.59 -0.24
C TYR A 123 -32.71 -7.57 0.51
N LYS A 124 -32.14 -6.52 -0.12
CA LYS A 124 -31.40 -5.47 0.60
C LYS A 124 -32.23 -4.87 1.73
N SER A 125 -31.57 -4.35 2.75
CA SER A 125 -32.23 -3.67 3.86
C SER A 125 -31.53 -2.37 4.20
N LYS A 126 -32.30 -1.39 4.64
CA LYS A 126 -31.77 -0.17 5.24
C LYS A 126 -31.13 -0.47 6.57
N PHE A 127 -30.14 0.34 6.94
CA PHE A 127 -29.50 0.36 8.24
C PHE A 127 -29.12 1.79 8.65
N SER A 128 -28.72 1.95 9.91
CA SER A 128 -28.22 3.21 10.46
C SER A 128 -26.93 2.97 11.21
N HIS A 129 -25.95 3.86 11.00
CA HIS A 129 -24.67 3.83 11.73
C HIS A 129 -24.83 3.97 13.25
N ASP A 130 -25.94 4.57 13.74
CA ASP A 130 -26.26 4.60 15.18
C ASP A 130 -26.55 3.21 15.77
N LYS A 131 -26.79 2.21 14.92
CA LYS A 131 -27.06 0.82 15.29
C LYS A 131 -26.04 -0.16 14.70
N GLU A 132 -24.87 0.36 14.38
CA GLU A 132 -23.74 -0.39 13.79
C GLU A 132 -22.56 -0.36 14.77
N ILE A 133 -21.89 -1.49 14.94
CA ILE A 133 -20.70 -1.64 15.78
C ILE A 133 -19.67 -2.44 15.00
N ALA A 134 -18.43 -1.92 14.95
CA ALA A 134 -17.28 -2.63 14.42
C ALA A 134 -16.14 -2.63 15.47
N GLU A 135 -15.61 -3.79 15.75
CA GLU A 135 -14.49 -4.04 16.65
C GLU A 135 -13.56 -5.08 16.02
N PRO A 136 -12.28 -5.15 16.37
CA PRO A 136 -11.42 -6.23 15.89
C PRO A 136 -12.05 -7.62 16.14
N GLY A 137 -12.22 -8.41 15.06
CA GLY A 137 -12.83 -9.72 15.10
C GLY A 137 -14.35 -9.77 15.33
N PHE A 138 -15.03 -8.62 15.30
CA PHE A 138 -16.48 -8.55 15.54
C PHE A 138 -17.14 -7.42 14.75
N TYR A 139 -18.34 -7.69 14.23
CA TYR A 139 -19.21 -6.69 13.61
C TYR A 139 -20.68 -6.94 14.01
N LYS A 140 -21.47 -5.87 14.15
CA LYS A 140 -22.90 -5.93 14.44
C LYS A 140 -23.64 -4.81 13.72
N VAL A 141 -24.85 -5.12 13.22
CA VAL A 141 -25.77 -4.14 12.63
C VAL A 141 -27.24 -4.56 12.80
N HIS A 142 -28.13 -3.57 12.84
CA HIS A 142 -29.58 -3.78 12.80
C HIS A 142 -30.14 -3.49 11.40
N LEU A 143 -30.79 -4.47 10.78
CA LEU A 143 -31.47 -4.35 9.49
C LEU A 143 -32.88 -3.80 9.70
N GLU A 144 -33.14 -2.54 9.30
CA GLU A 144 -34.34 -1.80 9.64
C GLU A 144 -35.60 -2.31 8.92
N ASP A 145 -35.49 -2.69 7.62
CA ASP A 145 -36.64 -3.12 6.82
C ASP A 145 -37.21 -4.49 7.25
N THR A 146 -36.37 -5.32 7.86
CA THR A 146 -36.71 -6.69 8.27
C THR A 146 -36.76 -6.87 9.79
N ASN A 147 -36.27 -5.88 10.56
CA ASN A 147 -36.10 -5.92 12.01
C ASN A 147 -35.30 -7.15 12.47
N ILE A 148 -34.11 -7.30 11.92
CA ILE A 148 -33.16 -8.40 12.21
C ILE A 148 -31.86 -7.80 12.71
N ASP A 149 -31.36 -8.29 13.86
CA ASP A 149 -30.00 -8.00 14.30
C ASP A 149 -29.04 -9.04 13.71
N VAL A 150 -27.93 -8.58 13.18
CA VAL A 150 -26.86 -9.40 12.61
C VAL A 150 -25.60 -9.18 13.43
N GLU A 151 -24.95 -10.27 13.85
CA GLU A 151 -23.64 -10.26 14.50
C GLU A 151 -22.71 -11.20 13.77
N LEU A 152 -21.45 -10.77 13.55
CA LEU A 152 -20.43 -11.51 12.81
C LEU A 152 -19.19 -11.66 13.68
N THR A 153 -18.55 -12.84 13.63
CA THR A 153 -17.22 -13.08 14.23
C THR A 153 -16.48 -14.14 13.43
N VAL A 154 -15.15 -14.20 13.59
CA VAL A 154 -14.27 -15.00 12.71
C VAL A 154 -13.17 -15.73 13.51
N SER A 155 -12.65 -16.77 12.87
CA SER A 155 -11.31 -17.33 13.04
C SER A 155 -10.51 -17.08 11.76
N GLU A 156 -9.33 -17.68 11.60
CA GLU A 156 -8.46 -17.38 10.45
C GLU A 156 -9.08 -17.76 9.09
N ARG A 157 -9.78 -18.90 9.02
CA ARG A 157 -10.36 -19.48 7.79
C ARG A 157 -11.86 -19.66 7.86
N SER A 158 -12.48 -19.30 8.97
CA SER A 158 -13.87 -19.62 9.24
C SER A 158 -14.56 -18.49 10.00
N GLY A 159 -15.89 -18.46 10.01
CA GLY A 159 -16.65 -17.45 10.72
C GLY A 159 -18.02 -17.93 11.19
N ILE A 160 -18.62 -17.16 12.06
CA ILE A 160 -20.00 -17.36 12.51
C ILE A 160 -20.79 -16.09 12.23
N GLN A 161 -21.92 -16.23 11.51
CA GLN A 161 -22.94 -15.22 11.37
C GLN A 161 -24.10 -15.58 12.28
N LYS A 162 -24.53 -14.66 13.14
CA LYS A 162 -25.66 -14.85 14.06
C LYS A 162 -26.76 -13.85 13.73
N TYR A 163 -27.99 -14.34 13.55
CA TYR A 163 -29.17 -13.58 13.15
C TYR A 163 -30.24 -13.68 14.21
N GLN A 164 -30.64 -12.56 14.77
CA GLN A 164 -31.78 -12.47 15.69
C GLN A 164 -32.98 -11.89 14.94
N PHE A 165 -33.96 -12.74 14.63
CA PHE A 165 -35.20 -12.36 13.97
C PHE A 165 -36.22 -11.77 14.95
N ALA A 166 -37.11 -10.93 14.46
CA ALA A 166 -38.25 -10.44 15.23
C ALA A 166 -39.22 -11.56 15.58
N ASP A 167 -39.90 -11.42 16.73
CA ASP A 167 -40.91 -12.40 17.20
C ASP A 167 -42.02 -12.60 16.18
N GLY A 168 -42.29 -13.85 15.84
CA GLY A 168 -43.33 -14.24 14.89
C GLY A 168 -43.05 -13.91 13.42
N SER A 169 -41.91 -13.33 13.11
CA SER A 169 -41.52 -13.07 11.73
C SER A 169 -41.15 -14.37 11.00
N LYS A 170 -41.30 -14.38 9.68
CA LYS A 170 -40.77 -15.45 8.82
C LYS A 170 -39.25 -15.38 8.85
N GLN A 171 -38.60 -16.52 8.98
CA GLN A 171 -37.16 -16.63 9.04
C GLN A 171 -36.62 -17.21 7.73
N VAL A 172 -35.91 -16.39 6.97
CA VAL A 172 -35.36 -16.77 5.66
C VAL A 172 -33.92 -16.31 5.59
N ILE A 173 -33.04 -17.12 5.04
CA ILE A 173 -31.67 -16.75 4.69
C ILE A 173 -31.51 -16.94 3.19
N ILE A 174 -31.10 -15.87 2.50
CA ILE A 174 -30.75 -15.93 1.08
C ILE A 174 -29.26 -16.22 0.98
N LEU A 175 -28.88 -17.21 0.16
CA LEU A 175 -27.54 -17.41 -0.35
C LEU A 175 -27.49 -16.89 -1.79
N ASP A 176 -26.55 -15.99 -2.07
CA ASP A 176 -26.32 -15.46 -3.41
C ASP A 176 -24.87 -15.73 -3.85
N LEU A 177 -24.69 -16.60 -4.84
CA LEU A 177 -23.39 -16.90 -5.46
C LEU A 177 -23.15 -16.09 -6.75
N GLU A 178 -24.08 -15.22 -7.16
CA GLU A 178 -23.92 -14.30 -8.30
C GLU A 178 -23.30 -12.93 -7.86
N HIS A 179 -23.23 -12.66 -6.55
CA HIS A 179 -22.84 -11.37 -6.02
C HIS A 179 -21.43 -10.92 -6.49
N ARG A 180 -21.34 -9.64 -6.88
CA ARG A 180 -20.16 -8.88 -7.32
C ARG A 180 -19.51 -9.37 -8.61
N ASP A 181 -18.36 -10.03 -8.56
CA ASP A 181 -17.52 -10.35 -9.71
C ASP A 181 -18.19 -11.26 -10.76
N GLU A 182 -17.64 -11.26 -11.98
CA GLU A 182 -18.12 -12.19 -13.01
C GLU A 182 -17.97 -13.65 -12.55
N VAL A 183 -19.08 -14.32 -12.32
CA VAL A 183 -19.09 -15.74 -11.96
C VAL A 183 -18.74 -16.59 -13.17
N LEU A 184 -17.71 -17.41 -13.06
CA LEU A 184 -17.31 -18.41 -14.05
C LEU A 184 -18.13 -19.69 -13.88
N ASP A 185 -18.24 -20.16 -12.63
CA ASP A 185 -19.05 -21.30 -12.24
C ASP A 185 -19.40 -21.24 -10.76
N SER A 186 -20.53 -21.78 -10.35
CA SER A 186 -20.88 -21.95 -8.95
C SER A 186 -21.77 -23.16 -8.75
N LYS A 187 -21.75 -23.73 -7.56
CA LYS A 187 -22.51 -24.91 -7.20
C LYS A 187 -22.95 -24.85 -5.75
N LEU A 188 -24.15 -25.34 -5.48
CA LEU A 188 -24.70 -25.52 -4.16
C LEU A 188 -25.20 -26.95 -3.99
N THR A 189 -24.68 -27.62 -2.97
CA THR A 189 -25.06 -28.97 -2.56
C THR A 189 -25.78 -28.93 -1.22
N ILE A 190 -26.89 -29.61 -1.09
CA ILE A 190 -27.62 -29.78 0.18
C ILE A 190 -27.15 -31.11 0.80
N ASN A 191 -26.32 -31.05 1.83
CA ASN A 191 -25.76 -32.23 2.48
C ASN A 191 -26.73 -32.84 3.49
N SER A 192 -27.44 -31.98 4.23
CA SER A 192 -28.46 -32.35 5.20
C SER A 192 -29.50 -31.24 5.35
N LYS A 193 -30.37 -31.31 6.37
CA LYS A 193 -31.28 -30.20 6.71
C LYS A 193 -30.61 -29.05 7.46
N THR A 194 -29.34 -29.19 7.82
CA THR A 194 -28.57 -28.19 8.55
C THR A 194 -27.22 -27.87 7.89
N GLU A 195 -26.87 -28.53 6.80
CA GLU A 195 -25.54 -28.42 6.21
C GLU A 195 -25.60 -28.30 4.69
N ILE A 196 -24.88 -27.37 4.16
CA ILE A 196 -24.73 -27.12 2.72
C ILE A 196 -23.26 -26.89 2.38
N SER A 197 -22.85 -27.29 1.19
CA SER A 197 -21.51 -27.01 0.67
C SER A 197 -21.57 -26.56 -0.79
N GLY A 198 -20.46 -26.08 -1.29
CA GLY A 198 -20.37 -25.70 -2.70
C GLY A 198 -19.11 -24.92 -3.03
N HIS A 199 -19.18 -24.27 -4.18
CA HIS A 199 -18.10 -23.41 -4.64
C HIS A 199 -18.63 -22.20 -5.40
N ARG A 200 -17.78 -21.17 -5.47
CA ARG A 200 -17.90 -20.00 -6.33
C ARG A 200 -16.57 -19.76 -7.03
N PHE A 201 -16.55 -19.85 -8.35
CA PHE A 201 -15.42 -19.48 -9.18
C PHE A 201 -15.74 -18.17 -9.88
N SER A 202 -14.84 -17.23 -9.83
CA SER A 202 -15.07 -15.87 -10.32
C SER A 202 -13.87 -15.32 -11.07
N LYS A 203 -14.10 -14.18 -11.72
CA LYS A 203 -13.11 -13.48 -12.50
C LYS A 203 -13.31 -11.98 -12.37
N ALA A 204 -12.23 -11.31 -11.99
CA ALA A 204 -12.03 -9.87 -12.14
C ALA A 204 -10.53 -9.64 -12.42
N TRP A 205 -9.77 -9.01 -11.55
CA TRP A 205 -8.31 -8.99 -11.65
C TRP A 205 -7.71 -10.37 -11.48
N ALA A 206 -8.14 -11.11 -10.47
CA ALA A 206 -7.92 -12.54 -10.42
C ALA A 206 -8.69 -13.20 -11.57
N THR A 207 -7.97 -13.73 -12.58
CA THR A 207 -8.58 -14.22 -13.82
C THR A 207 -9.29 -15.56 -13.68
N ASP A 208 -9.02 -16.30 -12.61
CA ASP A 208 -9.59 -17.63 -12.32
C ASP A 208 -9.55 -17.92 -10.80
N GLN A 209 -10.25 -17.08 -10.03
CA GLN A 209 -10.37 -17.26 -8.58
C GLN A 209 -11.25 -18.46 -8.27
N LYS A 210 -10.83 -19.29 -7.32
CA LYS A 210 -11.57 -20.47 -6.87
C LYS A 210 -11.76 -20.43 -5.37
N LEU A 211 -13.02 -20.47 -4.93
CA LEU A 211 -13.38 -20.52 -3.52
C LEU A 211 -14.44 -21.60 -3.30
N PHE A 212 -14.20 -22.45 -2.31
CA PHE A 212 -15.09 -23.48 -1.83
C PHE A 212 -15.59 -23.09 -0.44
N PHE A 213 -16.76 -23.58 -0.09
CA PHE A 213 -17.35 -23.32 1.22
C PHE A 213 -18.11 -24.53 1.75
N ASP A 214 -18.23 -24.58 3.08
CA ASP A 214 -19.18 -25.40 3.81
C ASP A 214 -19.85 -24.58 4.88
N MET A 215 -21.15 -24.79 5.10
CA MET A 215 -21.97 -24.02 6.06
C MET A 215 -22.82 -24.95 6.91
N LEU A 216 -22.75 -24.74 8.23
CA LEU A 216 -23.56 -25.44 9.22
C LEU A 216 -24.54 -24.45 9.90
N PHE A 217 -25.85 -24.67 9.71
CA PHE A 217 -26.93 -23.93 10.36
C PHE A 217 -27.24 -24.50 11.75
N SER A 218 -27.47 -23.63 12.73
CA SER A 218 -27.79 -24.04 14.13
C SER A 218 -29.12 -24.76 14.29
N LYS A 219 -30.00 -24.67 13.29
CA LYS A 219 -31.28 -25.42 13.25
C LYS A 219 -31.68 -25.83 11.84
N PRO A 220 -32.51 -26.89 11.69
CA PRO A 220 -32.85 -27.40 10.36
C PRO A 220 -33.75 -26.41 9.59
N PHE A 221 -33.45 -26.18 8.32
CA PHE A 221 -34.37 -25.53 7.40
C PHE A 221 -35.50 -26.46 7.00
N THR A 222 -36.69 -25.89 6.87
CA THR A 222 -37.93 -26.63 6.53
C THR A 222 -38.18 -26.73 5.03
N LYS A 223 -37.64 -25.74 4.28
CA LYS A 223 -37.77 -25.65 2.84
C LYS A 223 -36.61 -24.92 2.23
N VAL A 224 -36.20 -25.35 1.04
CA VAL A 224 -35.22 -24.63 0.17
C VAL A 224 -35.92 -24.31 -1.15
N THR A 225 -35.75 -23.07 -1.61
CA THR A 225 -36.22 -22.62 -2.93
C THR A 225 -35.02 -22.10 -3.70
N PHE A 226 -34.82 -22.60 -4.91
CA PHE A 226 -33.73 -22.16 -5.80
C PHE A 226 -34.27 -21.21 -6.86
N LEU A 227 -33.47 -20.21 -7.23
CA LEU A 227 -33.74 -19.37 -8.40
C LEU A 227 -33.78 -20.25 -9.66
N ASP A 228 -34.91 -20.24 -10.39
CA ASP A 228 -35.15 -21.08 -11.60
C ASP A 228 -34.88 -22.58 -11.41
N GLY A 229 -34.87 -23.07 -10.17
CA GLY A 229 -34.56 -24.46 -9.83
C GLY A 229 -33.08 -24.85 -10.02
N LYS A 230 -32.16 -23.91 -10.17
CA LYS A 230 -30.75 -24.16 -10.47
C LYS A 230 -29.91 -24.35 -9.22
N THR A 231 -29.10 -25.40 -9.20
CA THR A 231 -28.13 -25.70 -8.14
C THR A 231 -26.68 -25.55 -8.60
N GLU A 232 -26.46 -25.29 -9.90
CA GLU A 232 -25.13 -25.10 -10.49
C GLU A 232 -25.17 -24.10 -11.66
N GLY A 233 -24.05 -23.50 -11.98
CA GLY A 233 -23.83 -22.52 -13.05
C GLY A 233 -23.59 -21.10 -12.55
N LYS A 234 -23.72 -20.10 -13.42
CA LYS A 234 -23.32 -18.71 -13.12
C LYS A 234 -24.29 -17.94 -12.22
N LYS A 235 -25.49 -18.41 -12.01
CA LYS A 235 -26.58 -17.67 -11.30
C LYS A 235 -27.25 -18.55 -10.26
N VAL A 236 -26.49 -19.08 -9.35
CA VAL A 236 -27.03 -19.91 -8.27
C VAL A 236 -27.41 -19.02 -7.09
N LYS A 237 -28.73 -19.03 -6.75
CA LYS A 237 -29.25 -18.39 -5.54
C LYS A 237 -30.24 -19.35 -4.88
N ALA A 238 -30.23 -19.38 -3.55
CA ALA A 238 -31.13 -20.19 -2.77
C ALA A 238 -31.73 -19.43 -1.58
N ALA A 239 -32.97 -19.74 -1.24
CA ALA A 239 -33.64 -19.23 -0.06
C ALA A 239 -33.93 -20.39 0.89
N PHE A 240 -33.40 -20.33 2.10
CA PHE A 240 -33.62 -21.31 3.16
C PHE A 240 -34.67 -20.78 4.13
N GLU A 241 -35.79 -21.50 4.28
CA GLU A 241 -36.89 -21.13 5.18
C GLU A 241 -36.82 -21.99 6.45
N PHE A 242 -36.90 -21.34 7.64
CA PHE A 242 -36.79 -22.00 8.94
C PHE A 242 -38.11 -21.92 9.72
N ASP A 243 -38.27 -22.86 10.67
CA ASP A 243 -39.39 -22.85 11.58
C ASP A 243 -39.20 -21.77 12.67
N ASN A 244 -40.12 -20.81 12.70
CA ASN A 244 -40.11 -19.72 13.67
C ASN A 244 -40.69 -20.09 15.06
N THR A 245 -41.18 -21.32 15.22
CA THR A 245 -41.66 -21.82 16.53
C THR A 245 -40.55 -22.38 17.42
N THR A 246 -39.37 -22.61 16.87
CA THR A 246 -38.21 -23.20 17.56
C THR A 246 -37.18 -22.16 18.06
N GLY A 247 -37.61 -20.89 18.14
CA GLY A 247 -36.77 -19.77 18.54
C GLY A 247 -36.46 -18.80 17.39
N ASN A 248 -36.01 -17.61 17.74
CA ASN A 248 -35.81 -16.51 16.78
C ASN A 248 -34.36 -16.29 16.41
N GLU A 249 -33.43 -17.04 16.96
CA GLU A 249 -32.01 -16.97 16.63
C GLU A 249 -31.62 -18.09 15.65
N ILE A 250 -30.83 -17.72 14.65
CA ILE A 250 -30.15 -18.66 13.75
C ILE A 250 -28.69 -18.25 13.67
N SER A 251 -27.79 -19.18 13.89
CA SER A 251 -26.39 -19.01 13.55
C SER A 251 -25.98 -19.91 12.39
N VAL A 252 -25.01 -19.40 11.60
CA VAL A 252 -24.40 -20.10 10.47
C VAL A 252 -22.91 -20.11 10.69
N THR A 253 -22.32 -21.28 10.90
CA THR A 253 -20.87 -21.46 10.90
C THR A 253 -20.41 -21.73 9.48
N VAL A 254 -19.42 -21.01 9.01
CA VAL A 254 -18.92 -21.06 7.63
C VAL A 254 -17.43 -21.32 7.64
N GLY A 255 -16.99 -22.32 6.89
CA GLY A 255 -15.58 -22.47 6.50
C GLY A 255 -15.41 -22.16 5.02
N ILE A 256 -14.28 -21.56 4.67
CA ILE A 256 -13.87 -21.34 3.27
C ILE A 256 -12.53 -22.01 2.98
N SER A 257 -12.30 -22.35 1.71
CA SER A 257 -11.07 -23.01 1.26
C SER A 257 -10.75 -22.64 -0.18
N PRO A 258 -9.48 -22.39 -0.55
CA PRO A 258 -9.05 -22.24 -1.94
C PRO A 258 -8.86 -23.60 -2.64
N VAL A 259 -9.02 -24.72 -1.92
CA VAL A 259 -8.65 -26.07 -2.36
C VAL A 259 -9.88 -26.88 -2.80
N ASP A 260 -10.74 -27.23 -1.84
CA ASP A 260 -11.97 -28.04 -2.05
C ASP A 260 -12.97 -27.88 -0.90
N GLU A 261 -14.16 -28.50 -1.05
CA GLU A 261 -15.21 -28.47 -0.04
C GLU A 261 -14.77 -29.19 1.26
N GLU A 262 -13.91 -30.23 1.18
CA GLU A 262 -13.38 -30.95 2.35
C GLU A 262 -12.44 -30.03 3.17
N GLY A 263 -11.61 -29.23 2.50
CA GLY A 263 -10.79 -28.19 3.15
C GLY A 263 -11.64 -27.19 3.93
N ALA A 264 -12.73 -26.71 3.34
CA ALA A 264 -13.66 -25.81 3.99
C ALA A 264 -14.30 -26.43 5.26
N ILE A 265 -14.66 -27.72 5.19
CA ILE A 265 -15.17 -28.48 6.36
C ILE A 265 -14.10 -28.58 7.44
N HIS A 266 -12.88 -29.01 7.09
CA HIS A 266 -11.79 -29.16 8.05
C HIS A 266 -11.41 -27.82 8.72
N ASN A 267 -11.41 -26.73 7.99
CA ASN A 267 -11.12 -25.40 8.49
C ASN A 267 -12.07 -25.02 9.64
N TRP A 268 -13.41 -25.04 9.43
CA TRP A 268 -14.30 -24.66 10.51
C TRP A 268 -14.38 -25.69 11.64
N GLN A 269 -14.19 -27.00 11.35
CA GLN A 269 -14.21 -28.02 12.39
C GLN A 269 -13.04 -27.89 13.38
N LEU A 270 -11.85 -27.56 12.87
CA LEU A 270 -10.66 -27.40 13.70
C LEU A 270 -10.63 -26.03 14.40
N GLU A 271 -11.01 -24.96 13.73
CA GLU A 271 -10.90 -23.61 14.27
C GLU A 271 -12.09 -23.25 15.19
N ILE A 272 -13.30 -23.62 14.81
CA ILE A 272 -14.53 -23.30 15.52
C ILE A 272 -15.06 -24.53 16.27
N GLY A 273 -15.32 -25.63 15.56
CA GLY A 273 -15.83 -26.86 16.14
C GLY A 273 -17.15 -26.65 16.92
N SER A 274 -17.14 -26.92 18.21
CA SER A 274 -18.31 -26.73 19.10
C SER A 274 -18.29 -25.44 19.90
N LYS A 275 -17.41 -24.49 19.61
CA LYS A 275 -17.35 -23.20 20.29
C LYS A 275 -18.60 -22.38 20.02
N SER A 276 -19.06 -21.66 21.03
CA SER A 276 -20.14 -20.70 20.87
C SER A 276 -19.65 -19.44 20.17
N PHE A 277 -20.58 -18.65 19.63
CA PHE A 277 -20.29 -17.34 19.04
C PHE A 277 -19.44 -16.46 19.98
N GLU A 278 -19.82 -16.37 21.25
CA GLU A 278 -19.12 -15.55 22.25
C GLU A 278 -17.69 -16.07 22.55
N GLN A 279 -17.47 -17.39 22.46
CA GLN A 279 -16.11 -17.95 22.60
C GLN A 279 -15.23 -17.58 21.41
N VAL A 280 -15.74 -17.72 20.18
CA VAL A 280 -14.98 -17.35 18.96
C VAL A 280 -14.68 -15.85 18.97
N LYS A 281 -15.69 -14.99 19.26
CA LYS A 281 -15.50 -13.54 19.39
C LYS A 281 -14.39 -13.21 20.42
N LYS A 282 -14.44 -13.81 21.58
CA LYS A 282 -13.47 -13.57 22.63
C LYS A 282 -12.05 -13.98 22.20
N GLU A 283 -11.90 -15.15 21.60
CA GLU A 283 -10.60 -15.64 21.08
C GLU A 283 -10.04 -14.70 20.00
N ALA A 284 -10.88 -14.24 19.10
CA ALA A 284 -10.49 -13.26 18.07
C ALA A 284 -9.98 -11.95 18.70
N GLN A 285 -10.70 -11.43 19.68
CA GLN A 285 -10.33 -10.21 20.39
C GLN A 285 -9.02 -10.37 21.20
N GLU A 286 -8.82 -11.52 21.86
CA GLU A 286 -7.58 -11.83 22.58
C GLU A 286 -6.37 -11.91 21.63
N ILE A 287 -6.54 -12.46 20.43
CA ILE A 287 -5.48 -12.51 19.41
C ILE A 287 -5.16 -11.10 18.91
N TRP A 288 -6.16 -10.27 18.64
CA TRP A 288 -5.95 -8.88 18.24
C TRP A 288 -5.25 -8.07 19.34
N GLU A 289 -5.67 -8.18 20.60
CA GLU A 289 -5.01 -7.51 21.71
C GLU A 289 -3.51 -7.84 21.75
N LYS A 290 -3.16 -9.14 21.64
CA LYS A 290 -1.77 -9.60 21.61
C LYS A 290 -0.98 -9.03 20.40
N GLN A 291 -1.60 -8.88 19.24
CA GLN A 291 -0.95 -8.26 18.07
C GLN A 291 -0.70 -6.76 18.28
N LEU A 292 -1.66 -6.07 18.88
CA LEU A 292 -1.51 -4.64 19.18
C LEU A 292 -0.48 -4.38 20.28
N GLU A 293 -0.26 -5.32 21.22
CA GLU A 293 0.78 -5.25 22.25
C GLU A 293 2.22 -5.22 21.67
N LYS A 294 2.41 -5.52 20.38
CA LYS A 294 3.74 -5.41 19.73
C LYS A 294 4.28 -3.99 19.76
N ILE A 295 3.39 -2.98 19.73
CA ILE A 295 3.78 -1.58 19.93
C ILE A 295 2.80 -0.92 20.89
N VAL A 296 3.26 -0.57 22.08
CA VAL A 296 2.45 0.11 23.11
C VAL A 296 2.83 1.58 23.16
N ILE A 297 1.85 2.47 22.99
CA ILE A 297 2.06 3.93 23.01
C ILE A 297 1.42 4.60 24.23
N GLU A 298 2.05 5.68 24.71
CA GLU A 298 1.53 6.55 25.77
C GLU A 298 1.37 7.98 25.23
N GLY A 299 0.20 8.55 25.45
CA GLY A 299 -0.13 9.94 25.06
C GLY A 299 -1.51 10.32 25.59
N ASP A 300 -1.82 11.61 25.61
CA ASP A 300 -3.07 12.13 26.18
C ASP A 300 -4.17 12.30 25.10
N ASN A 301 -3.81 12.35 23.82
CA ASN A 301 -4.75 12.54 22.72
C ASN A 301 -5.37 11.20 22.32
N PHE A 302 -6.70 11.09 22.49
CA PHE A 302 -7.47 9.90 22.19
C PHE A 302 -7.47 9.60 20.69
N ASP A 303 -7.68 10.61 19.84
CA ASP A 303 -7.76 10.42 18.38
C ASP A 303 -6.42 9.96 17.79
N TYR A 304 -5.30 10.47 18.29
CA TYR A 304 -3.98 9.98 17.86
C TYR A 304 -3.74 8.51 18.24
N LYS A 305 -4.23 8.08 19.43
CA LYS A 305 -4.17 6.68 19.82
C LYS A 305 -5.06 5.81 18.93
N THR A 306 -6.27 6.28 18.65
CA THR A 306 -7.21 5.59 17.77
C THR A 306 -6.62 5.44 16.38
N ASN A 307 -6.07 6.51 15.79
CA ASN A 307 -5.40 6.44 14.50
C ASN A 307 -4.22 5.45 14.52
N PHE A 308 -3.43 5.42 15.61
CA PHE A 308 -2.28 4.53 15.72
C PHE A 308 -2.69 3.04 15.79
N TYR A 309 -3.62 2.69 16.69
CA TYR A 309 -4.02 1.29 16.84
C TYR A 309 -4.89 0.81 15.67
N THR A 310 -5.66 1.71 15.04
CA THR A 310 -6.34 1.38 13.78
C THR A 310 -5.34 1.18 12.64
N SER A 311 -4.28 1.97 12.59
CA SER A 311 -3.18 1.73 11.64
C SER A 311 -2.48 0.39 11.90
N MET A 312 -2.22 0.03 13.18
CA MET A 312 -1.71 -1.31 13.53
C MET A 312 -2.67 -2.42 13.04
N TYR A 313 -3.98 -2.24 13.23
CA TYR A 313 -5.01 -3.15 12.74
C TYR A 313 -4.97 -3.28 11.21
N HIS A 314 -4.96 -2.16 10.47
CA HIS A 314 -4.93 -2.19 9.00
C HIS A 314 -3.68 -2.85 8.43
N THR A 315 -2.50 -2.64 9.04
CA THR A 315 -1.26 -3.30 8.57
C THR A 315 -1.29 -4.82 8.73
N MET A 316 -2.25 -5.38 9.45
CA MET A 316 -2.37 -6.83 9.68
C MET A 316 -3.61 -7.45 9.02
N ILE A 317 -4.32 -6.69 8.15
CA ILE A 317 -5.43 -7.25 7.37
C ILE A 317 -4.90 -7.99 6.13
N ALA A 318 -3.92 -7.42 5.45
CA ALA A 318 -3.25 -8.02 4.28
C ALA A 318 -1.72 -8.06 4.52
N PRO A 319 -0.98 -9.00 3.87
CA PRO A 319 -1.42 -10.10 3.00
C PRO A 319 -2.32 -11.11 3.70
N ASN A 320 -3.11 -11.87 2.92
CA ASN A 320 -4.05 -12.84 3.49
C ASN A 320 -3.48 -14.26 3.44
N LEU A 321 -3.67 -15.01 4.52
CA LEU A 321 -3.45 -16.45 4.54
C LEU A 321 -4.24 -17.11 3.38
N TYR A 322 -3.61 -18.04 2.66
CA TYR A 322 -4.22 -18.71 1.50
C TYR A 322 -3.92 -20.21 1.50
N GLN A 323 -4.19 -20.83 2.65
CA GLN A 323 -3.83 -22.20 2.95
C GLN A 323 -4.84 -22.79 3.95
N ASP A 324 -5.28 -24.05 3.71
CA ASP A 324 -6.12 -24.80 4.64
C ASP A 324 -5.34 -25.25 5.89
N VAL A 325 -6.06 -25.61 6.95
CA VAL A 325 -5.46 -26.08 8.22
C VAL A 325 -4.59 -27.33 8.08
N ASP A 326 -4.76 -28.10 7.00
CA ASP A 326 -3.96 -29.29 6.70
C ASP A 326 -2.67 -28.98 5.91
N GLY A 327 -2.47 -27.72 5.52
CA GLY A 327 -1.31 -27.24 4.77
C GLY A 327 -1.50 -27.23 3.27
N ARG A 328 -2.67 -27.62 2.75
CA ARG A 328 -2.95 -27.56 1.31
C ARG A 328 -3.29 -26.13 0.89
N TYR A 329 -2.86 -25.75 -0.32
CA TYR A 329 -3.15 -24.45 -0.94
C TYR A 329 -3.21 -24.57 -2.45
N ARG A 330 -3.79 -23.57 -3.12
CA ARG A 330 -3.75 -23.48 -4.58
C ARG A 330 -2.60 -22.60 -5.02
N GLY A 331 -1.67 -23.17 -5.80
CA GLY A 331 -0.49 -22.48 -6.31
C GLY A 331 -0.76 -21.64 -7.55
N MET A 332 0.24 -20.85 -7.98
CA MET A 332 0.19 -20.00 -9.18
C MET A 332 0.04 -20.78 -10.50
N ASP A 333 0.25 -22.09 -10.49
CA ASP A 333 -0.04 -23.03 -11.59
C ASP A 333 -1.48 -23.58 -11.55
N LEU A 334 -2.30 -23.04 -10.65
CA LEU A 334 -3.69 -23.43 -10.34
C LEU A 334 -3.85 -24.88 -9.83
N LYS A 335 -2.75 -25.57 -9.52
CA LYS A 335 -2.79 -26.90 -8.91
C LYS A 335 -2.81 -26.81 -7.39
N ILE A 336 -3.16 -27.93 -6.77
CA ILE A 336 -3.11 -28.08 -5.33
C ILE A 336 -1.72 -28.55 -4.92
N HIS A 337 -1.15 -27.81 -3.98
CA HIS A 337 0.13 -28.08 -3.34
C HIS A 337 -0.07 -28.20 -1.83
N GLU A 338 0.98 -28.57 -1.11
CA GLU A 338 1.00 -28.68 0.35
C GLU A 338 2.33 -28.16 0.90
N THR A 339 2.28 -27.35 1.98
CA THR A 339 3.43 -27.02 2.80
C THR A 339 3.02 -27.00 4.26
N LYS A 340 3.96 -27.40 5.16
CA LYS A 340 3.83 -27.35 6.62
C LYS A 340 5.01 -26.61 7.26
N ASP A 341 5.92 -26.14 6.42
CA ASP A 341 7.16 -25.50 6.87
C ASP A 341 6.98 -23.98 7.02
N PHE A 342 5.97 -23.40 6.39
CA PHE A 342 5.62 -22.00 6.43
C PHE A 342 4.14 -21.80 6.07
N ASP A 343 3.58 -20.66 6.44
CA ASP A 343 2.25 -20.22 6.03
C ASP A 343 2.31 -19.58 4.63
N TYR A 344 1.39 -19.99 3.74
CA TYR A 344 1.29 -19.50 2.36
C TYR A 344 0.28 -18.38 2.25
N TYR A 345 0.66 -17.26 1.62
CA TYR A 345 -0.12 -16.02 1.55
C TYR A 345 -0.47 -15.60 0.13
N THR A 346 -1.48 -14.74 0.02
CA THR A 346 -1.89 -14.01 -1.19
C THR A 346 -2.17 -12.54 -0.86
N VAL A 347 -2.51 -11.72 -1.86
CA VAL A 347 -2.74 -10.27 -1.74
C VAL A 347 -1.46 -9.54 -1.36
N PHE A 348 -0.47 -9.61 -2.26
CA PHE A 348 0.76 -8.84 -2.12
C PHE A 348 0.74 -7.64 -3.07
N SER A 349 0.46 -6.45 -2.56
CA SER A 349 0.58 -5.17 -3.27
C SER A 349 1.99 -4.61 -3.08
N LEU A 350 2.98 -5.19 -3.76
CA LEU A 350 4.40 -4.95 -3.43
C LEU A 350 4.92 -3.59 -3.89
N TRP A 351 4.32 -2.98 -4.91
CA TRP A 351 4.65 -1.61 -5.33
C TRP A 351 4.44 -0.61 -4.19
N ASP A 352 3.43 -0.85 -3.36
CA ASP A 352 3.06 -0.03 -2.22
C ASP A 352 3.84 -0.45 -0.98
N THR A 353 3.69 -1.71 -0.57
CA THR A 353 4.04 -2.20 0.76
C THR A 353 5.54 -2.37 1.02
N TYR A 354 6.39 -2.46 -0.03
CA TYR A 354 7.84 -2.52 0.15
C TYR A 354 8.42 -1.27 0.84
N ARG A 355 7.69 -0.13 0.79
CA ARG A 355 8.16 1.19 1.24
C ARG A 355 8.10 1.36 2.75
N ALA A 356 7.03 0.89 3.42
CA ALA A 356 6.87 1.01 4.87
C ALA A 356 6.34 -0.26 5.54
N ALA A 357 5.35 -0.96 4.97
CA ALA A 357 4.74 -2.13 5.60
C ALA A 357 5.75 -3.26 5.80
N HIS A 358 6.45 -3.68 4.75
CA HIS A 358 7.51 -4.69 4.89
C HIS A 358 8.69 -4.24 5.77
N PRO A 359 9.22 -3.00 5.68
CA PRO A 359 10.17 -2.48 6.67
C PRO A 359 9.67 -2.52 8.11
N LEU A 360 8.38 -2.26 8.37
CA LEU A 360 7.76 -2.41 9.69
C LEU A 360 7.74 -3.87 10.13
N TYR A 361 7.35 -4.80 9.25
CA TYR A 361 7.33 -6.24 9.55
C TYR A 361 8.72 -6.78 9.89
N THR A 362 9.80 -6.24 9.30
CA THR A 362 11.17 -6.62 9.72
C THR A 362 11.49 -6.23 11.15
N ILE A 363 10.67 -5.43 11.80
CA ILE A 363 10.80 -5.06 13.22
C ILE A 363 9.89 -5.92 14.10
N ILE A 364 8.60 -6.08 13.72
CA ILE A 364 7.54 -6.63 14.59
C ILE A 364 6.98 -7.98 14.12
N GLU A 365 7.33 -8.47 12.92
CA GLU A 365 6.83 -9.70 12.28
C GLU A 365 7.98 -10.43 11.54
N GLN A 366 9.10 -10.67 12.21
CA GLN A 366 10.29 -11.26 11.56
C GLN A 366 10.06 -12.70 11.12
N ASP A 367 9.36 -13.50 11.93
CA ASP A 367 9.01 -14.87 11.58
C ASP A 367 8.08 -14.90 10.37
N ARG A 368 7.04 -14.06 10.36
CA ARG A 368 6.10 -13.94 9.23
C ARG A 368 6.78 -13.37 7.98
N THR A 369 7.79 -12.51 8.12
CA THR A 369 8.59 -12.04 6.98
C THR A 369 9.28 -13.20 6.26
N ASN A 370 9.73 -14.24 6.98
CA ASN A 370 10.26 -15.47 6.35
C ASN A 370 9.16 -16.20 5.56
N ASP A 371 7.94 -16.29 6.08
CA ASP A 371 6.82 -16.95 5.40
C ASP A 371 6.42 -16.20 4.13
N PHE A 372 6.39 -14.86 4.16
CA PHE A 372 6.16 -14.05 2.97
C PHE A 372 7.21 -14.32 1.88
N ILE A 373 8.49 -14.35 2.25
CA ILE A 373 9.58 -14.61 1.29
C ILE A 373 9.52 -16.05 0.78
N ASN A 374 9.27 -17.04 1.64
CA ASN A 374 9.04 -18.43 1.21
C ASN A 374 7.86 -18.53 0.24
N THR A 375 6.78 -17.76 0.48
CA THR A 375 5.66 -17.66 -0.46
C THR A 375 6.09 -17.06 -1.80
N PHE A 376 6.91 -15.99 -1.82
CA PHE A 376 7.43 -15.43 -3.09
C PHE A 376 8.23 -16.45 -3.89
N LEU A 377 9.09 -17.20 -3.22
CA LEU A 377 9.93 -18.22 -3.87
C LEU A 377 9.10 -19.41 -4.37
N THR A 378 8.06 -19.76 -3.65
CA THR A 378 7.11 -20.80 -4.07
C THR A 378 6.30 -20.35 -5.28
N LYS A 379 5.79 -19.11 -5.28
CA LYS A 379 5.12 -18.51 -6.45
C LYS A 379 6.05 -18.41 -7.66
N TYR A 380 7.34 -18.15 -7.45
CA TYR A 380 8.34 -18.18 -8.52
C TYR A 380 8.49 -19.57 -9.14
N ASP A 381 8.53 -20.62 -8.33
CA ASP A 381 8.61 -22.01 -8.85
C ASP A 381 7.36 -22.42 -9.61
N GLU A 382 6.19 -22.06 -9.12
CA GLU A 382 4.90 -22.46 -9.66
C GLU A 382 4.50 -21.64 -10.90
N GLY A 383 4.68 -20.30 -10.82
CA GLY A 383 4.25 -19.36 -11.86
C GLY A 383 5.36 -18.80 -12.72
N GLY A 384 6.64 -19.11 -12.43
CA GLY A 384 7.81 -18.64 -13.17
C GLY A 384 8.22 -17.20 -12.89
N ILE A 385 7.53 -16.47 -11.98
CA ILE A 385 7.85 -15.10 -11.57
C ILE A 385 7.52 -14.91 -10.08
N MET A 386 8.31 -14.06 -9.41
CA MET A 386 7.91 -13.57 -8.10
C MET A 386 6.72 -12.59 -8.22
N PRO A 387 5.89 -12.43 -7.19
CA PRO A 387 4.74 -11.53 -7.24
C PRO A 387 5.18 -10.06 -7.45
N ILE A 388 4.37 -9.33 -8.24
CA ILE A 388 4.35 -7.87 -8.29
C ILE A 388 3.05 -7.41 -7.60
N TRP A 389 1.93 -7.91 -8.11
CA TRP A 389 0.62 -7.85 -7.51
C TRP A 389 -0.10 -9.17 -7.78
N ASP A 390 -0.24 -10.02 -6.76
CA ASP A 390 -0.92 -11.31 -6.91
C ASP A 390 -2.22 -11.35 -6.11
N LEU A 391 -3.17 -12.12 -6.59
CA LEU A 391 -4.48 -12.28 -5.99
C LEU A 391 -5.01 -13.70 -6.24
N SER A 392 -5.25 -14.46 -5.15
CA SER A 392 -5.90 -15.77 -5.20
C SER A 392 -5.32 -16.70 -6.27
N ALA A 393 -4.02 -16.96 -6.23
CA ALA A 393 -3.27 -17.79 -7.19
C ALA A 393 -3.26 -17.24 -8.64
N CYS A 394 -3.58 -15.97 -8.85
CA CYS A 394 -3.54 -15.33 -10.15
C CYS A 394 -2.53 -14.18 -10.17
N TYR A 395 -1.75 -14.08 -11.25
CA TYR A 395 -0.94 -12.91 -11.51
C TYR A 395 -1.80 -11.85 -12.20
N THR A 396 -2.01 -10.71 -11.55
CA THR A 396 -2.92 -9.68 -12.08
C THR A 396 -2.33 -8.88 -13.23
N GLY A 397 -0.99 -8.82 -13.34
CA GLY A 397 -0.28 -7.99 -14.31
C GLY A 397 -0.33 -6.50 -13.98
N CYS A 398 -0.77 -6.15 -12.78
CA CYS A 398 -0.87 -4.78 -12.30
C CYS A 398 0.44 -4.30 -11.68
N MET A 399 0.62 -2.97 -11.69
CA MET A 399 1.75 -2.22 -11.16
C MET A 399 3.10 -2.46 -11.84
N ILE A 400 4.02 -1.55 -11.57
CA ILE A 400 5.38 -1.53 -12.09
C ILE A 400 6.38 -2.05 -11.07
N GLY A 401 7.65 -2.16 -11.46
CA GLY A 401 8.71 -2.64 -10.59
C GLY A 401 8.75 -4.17 -10.49
N TYR A 402 9.68 -4.68 -9.69
CA TYR A 402 9.78 -6.08 -9.26
C TYR A 402 10.08 -6.13 -7.76
N HIS A 403 9.17 -5.52 -6.98
CA HIS A 403 9.43 -5.10 -5.59
C HIS A 403 9.45 -6.23 -4.56
N ALA A 404 9.20 -7.48 -4.94
CA ALA A 404 9.62 -8.62 -4.12
C ALA A 404 11.15 -8.59 -3.85
N VAL A 405 11.92 -8.02 -4.79
CA VAL A 405 13.38 -7.90 -4.73
C VAL A 405 13.84 -7.03 -3.57
N PRO A 406 13.40 -5.76 -3.41
CA PRO A 406 13.76 -4.96 -2.24
C PRO A 406 13.27 -5.55 -0.91
N VAL A 407 12.12 -6.23 -0.88
CA VAL A 407 11.63 -6.91 0.33
C VAL A 407 12.61 -8.01 0.76
N ILE A 408 13.05 -8.86 -0.16
CA ILE A 408 14.02 -9.93 0.10
C ILE A 408 15.37 -9.33 0.53
N ALA A 409 15.87 -8.33 -0.20
CA ALA A 409 17.16 -7.70 0.10
C ALA A 409 17.15 -7.01 1.47
N ASP A 410 16.07 -6.30 1.83
CA ASP A 410 15.91 -5.63 3.12
C ASP A 410 15.90 -6.64 4.27
N ALA A 411 15.11 -7.70 4.15
CA ALA A 411 15.05 -8.79 5.13
C ALA A 411 16.42 -9.46 5.29
N TYR A 412 17.08 -9.83 4.18
CA TYR A 412 18.39 -10.48 4.20
C TYR A 412 19.45 -9.64 4.91
N LEU A 413 19.54 -8.34 4.58
CA LEU A 413 20.53 -7.43 5.16
C LEU A 413 20.24 -7.11 6.64
N LYS A 414 18.99 -7.23 7.06
CA LYS A 414 18.55 -7.13 8.46
C LYS A 414 18.72 -8.42 9.26
N GLY A 415 19.17 -9.50 8.62
CA GLY A 415 19.47 -10.78 9.28
C GLY A 415 18.33 -11.79 9.31
N ILE A 416 17.18 -11.48 8.67
CA ILE A 416 16.06 -12.40 8.50
C ILE A 416 16.38 -13.31 7.32
N ARG A 417 16.54 -14.63 7.58
CA ARG A 417 17.12 -15.57 6.60
C ARG A 417 16.52 -16.98 6.72
N GLY A 418 15.27 -17.11 7.13
CA GLY A 418 14.55 -18.37 7.25
C GLY A 418 14.03 -18.92 5.91
N TYR A 419 14.76 -18.70 4.82
CA TYR A 419 14.42 -19.13 3.47
C TYR A 419 15.68 -19.52 2.67
N ASP A 420 15.51 -20.13 1.49
CA ASP A 420 16.64 -20.46 0.60
C ASP A 420 17.23 -19.17 -0.04
N VAL A 421 18.34 -18.72 0.53
CA VAL A 421 19.01 -17.47 0.13
C VAL A 421 19.57 -17.51 -1.29
N ASP A 422 20.11 -18.67 -1.74
CA ASP A 422 20.65 -18.80 -3.09
C ASP A 422 19.53 -18.77 -4.13
N LYS A 423 18.43 -19.47 -3.87
CA LYS A 423 17.23 -19.45 -4.70
C LYS A 423 16.61 -18.03 -4.74
N ALA A 424 16.53 -17.35 -3.60
CA ALA A 424 16.04 -15.99 -3.51
C ALA A 424 16.87 -15.05 -4.40
N PHE A 425 18.20 -15.14 -4.33
CA PHE A 425 19.08 -14.33 -5.16
C PHE A 425 18.91 -14.63 -6.67
N GLU A 426 18.76 -15.89 -7.06
CA GLU A 426 18.49 -16.25 -8.46
C GLU A 426 17.11 -15.74 -8.93
N ALA A 427 16.06 -15.84 -8.13
CA ALA A 427 14.74 -15.30 -8.43
C ALA A 427 14.75 -13.77 -8.58
N MET A 428 15.51 -13.06 -7.73
CA MET A 428 15.74 -11.62 -7.85
C MET A 428 16.37 -11.25 -9.20
N LYS A 429 17.45 -11.95 -9.59
CA LYS A 429 18.10 -11.75 -10.91
C LYS A 429 17.19 -12.09 -12.07
N HIS A 430 16.41 -13.14 -11.95
CA HIS A 430 15.43 -13.50 -12.97
C HIS A 430 14.43 -12.37 -13.21
N SER A 431 13.87 -11.78 -12.14
CA SER A 431 12.95 -10.64 -12.23
C SER A 431 13.56 -9.46 -13.00
N ALA A 432 14.82 -9.14 -12.74
CA ALA A 432 15.57 -8.03 -13.34
C ALA A 432 16.05 -8.28 -14.77
N THR A 433 15.98 -9.52 -15.29
CA THR A 433 16.57 -9.89 -16.59
C THR A 433 15.54 -10.27 -17.65
N ARG A 434 14.25 -10.34 -17.31
CA ARG A 434 13.15 -10.61 -18.24
C ARG A 434 13.14 -9.59 -19.39
N ASP A 435 12.59 -9.96 -20.56
CA ASP A 435 12.39 -9.10 -21.73
C ASP A 435 10.92 -8.64 -21.84
N LYS A 436 10.34 -8.15 -20.75
CA LYS A 436 8.96 -7.66 -20.66
C LYS A 436 8.90 -6.36 -19.86
N LEU A 437 7.83 -5.61 -20.00
CA LEU A 437 7.56 -4.37 -19.26
C LEU A 437 8.68 -3.33 -19.43
N GLY A 438 9.26 -3.22 -20.64
CA GLY A 438 10.32 -2.28 -20.98
C GLY A 438 11.72 -2.66 -20.51
N LEU A 439 11.91 -3.82 -19.84
CA LEU A 439 13.21 -4.26 -19.33
C LEU A 439 14.21 -4.56 -20.46
N ASP A 440 13.77 -4.99 -21.65
CA ASP A 440 14.62 -5.13 -22.83
C ASP A 440 15.28 -3.80 -23.21
N SER A 441 14.49 -2.75 -23.33
CA SER A 441 14.94 -1.39 -23.61
C SER A 441 15.79 -0.81 -22.48
N TYR A 442 15.36 -1.02 -21.22
CA TYR A 442 16.10 -0.59 -20.04
C TYR A 442 17.53 -1.19 -19.98
N LYS A 443 17.65 -2.48 -20.25
CA LYS A 443 18.98 -3.15 -20.33
C LYS A 443 19.81 -2.68 -21.52
N GLN A 444 19.14 -2.40 -22.66
CA GLN A 444 19.84 -2.02 -23.89
C GLN A 444 20.33 -0.58 -23.89
N PHE A 445 19.50 0.36 -23.39
CA PHE A 445 19.73 1.80 -23.53
C PHE A 445 20.10 2.50 -22.22
N GLY A 446 19.91 1.83 -21.07
CA GLY A 446 19.99 2.43 -19.76
C GLY A 446 18.81 3.33 -19.42
N PHE A 447 17.71 3.25 -20.14
CA PHE A 447 16.41 3.88 -19.88
C PHE A 447 15.34 3.24 -20.75
N ILE A 448 14.08 3.53 -20.48
CA ILE A 448 12.94 3.09 -21.30
C ILE A 448 12.48 4.26 -22.20
N PRO A 449 12.58 4.15 -23.56
CA PRO A 449 12.02 5.13 -24.46
C PRO A 449 10.50 5.16 -24.41
N VAL A 450 9.90 6.36 -24.47
CA VAL A 450 8.43 6.58 -24.39
C VAL A 450 7.67 5.80 -25.47
N GLU A 451 8.26 5.65 -26.67
CA GLU A 451 7.64 4.93 -27.78
C GLU A 451 7.74 3.39 -27.66
N LYS A 452 8.41 2.86 -26.63
CA LYS A 452 8.60 1.43 -26.44
C LYS A 452 7.70 0.87 -25.35
N GLU A 453 7.46 1.64 -24.30
CA GLU A 453 6.70 1.20 -23.16
C GLU A 453 6.06 2.41 -22.46
N SER A 454 4.84 2.25 -21.96
CA SER A 454 4.19 3.23 -21.08
C SER A 454 4.89 3.31 -19.73
N GLU A 455 4.65 4.39 -18.99
CA GLU A 455 5.21 4.64 -17.65
C GLU A 455 6.74 4.61 -17.62
N SER A 456 7.33 5.01 -18.74
CA SER A 456 8.75 4.84 -19.04
C SER A 456 9.67 5.50 -18.02
N VAL A 457 9.29 6.65 -17.46
CA VAL A 457 10.06 7.34 -16.42
C VAL A 457 9.97 6.60 -15.11
N SER A 458 8.76 6.31 -14.65
CA SER A 458 8.53 5.59 -13.39
C SER A 458 9.21 4.23 -13.38
N LYS A 459 9.02 3.42 -14.44
CA LYS A 459 9.68 2.12 -14.60
C LYS A 459 11.21 2.24 -14.60
N THR A 460 11.78 3.24 -15.28
CA THR A 460 13.24 3.45 -15.27
C THR A 460 13.76 3.76 -13.87
N LEU A 461 13.04 4.58 -13.10
CA LEU A 461 13.44 4.96 -11.75
C LEU A 461 13.32 3.78 -10.77
N GLU A 462 12.22 3.06 -10.81
CA GLU A 462 11.96 1.97 -9.88
C GLU A 462 12.82 0.74 -10.17
N TYR A 463 13.05 0.39 -11.43
CA TYR A 463 14.02 -0.66 -11.79
C TYR A 463 15.45 -0.30 -11.35
N ALA A 464 15.83 0.97 -11.39
CA ALA A 464 17.14 1.39 -10.90
C ALA A 464 17.29 1.20 -9.39
N TYR A 465 16.23 1.41 -8.63
CA TYR A 465 16.22 1.14 -7.19
C TYR A 465 16.20 -0.37 -6.90
N ASP A 466 15.37 -1.14 -7.57
CA ASP A 466 15.31 -2.60 -7.42
C ASP A 466 16.68 -3.22 -7.71
N ASP A 467 17.33 -2.82 -8.80
CA ASP A 467 18.70 -3.25 -9.15
C ASP A 467 19.73 -2.89 -8.08
N TRP A 468 19.60 -1.72 -7.45
CA TRP A 468 20.49 -1.35 -6.35
C TRP A 468 20.35 -2.33 -5.18
N THR A 469 19.13 -2.79 -4.88
CA THR A 469 18.92 -3.75 -3.79
C THR A 469 19.52 -5.12 -4.11
N ILE A 470 19.44 -5.57 -5.38
CA ILE A 470 20.18 -6.77 -5.86
C ILE A 470 21.69 -6.57 -5.65
N ALA A 471 22.22 -5.40 -6.01
CA ALA A 471 23.64 -5.11 -5.82
C ALA A 471 24.05 -5.18 -4.34
N GLN A 472 23.25 -4.64 -3.41
CA GLN A 472 23.55 -4.73 -1.98
C GLN A 472 23.58 -6.17 -1.48
N MET A 473 22.62 -7.01 -1.90
CA MET A 473 22.61 -8.41 -1.56
C MET A 473 23.80 -9.16 -2.21
N ALA A 474 24.11 -8.90 -3.48
CA ALA A 474 25.27 -9.46 -4.19
C ALA A 474 26.59 -9.14 -3.46
N LYS A 475 26.77 -7.90 -3.04
CA LYS A 475 27.95 -7.48 -2.25
C LYS A 475 28.06 -8.27 -0.96
N SER A 476 26.96 -8.43 -0.24
CA SER A 476 26.92 -9.20 1.01
C SER A 476 27.20 -10.70 0.80
N LEU A 477 26.83 -11.25 -0.35
CA LEU A 477 27.08 -12.64 -0.76
C LEU A 477 28.47 -12.85 -1.39
N GLY A 478 29.29 -11.80 -1.62
CA GLY A 478 30.58 -11.88 -2.29
C GLY A 478 30.48 -12.18 -3.79
N LYS A 479 29.36 -11.84 -4.44
CA LYS A 479 29.10 -12.04 -5.87
C LYS A 479 29.51 -10.78 -6.65
N ASP A 480 30.83 -10.52 -6.79
CA ASP A 480 31.38 -9.26 -7.29
C ASP A 480 30.92 -8.90 -8.73
N ASN A 481 30.70 -9.89 -9.58
CA ASN A 481 30.23 -9.66 -10.95
C ASN A 481 28.80 -9.14 -10.98
N ASP A 482 27.90 -9.78 -10.22
CA ASP A 482 26.51 -9.36 -10.09
C ASP A 482 26.45 -7.98 -9.39
N TYR A 483 27.26 -7.77 -8.35
CA TYR A 483 27.40 -6.46 -7.68
C TYR A 483 27.69 -5.34 -8.69
N LYS A 484 28.72 -5.54 -9.55
CA LYS A 484 29.08 -4.55 -10.57
C LYS A 484 27.92 -4.27 -11.53
N ILE A 485 27.34 -5.31 -12.15
CA ILE A 485 26.26 -5.19 -13.15
C ILE A 485 25.07 -4.41 -12.59
N TYR A 486 24.58 -4.82 -11.42
CA TYR A 486 23.39 -4.21 -10.84
C TYR A 486 23.65 -2.83 -10.24
N LEU A 487 24.87 -2.55 -9.76
CA LEU A 487 25.24 -1.22 -9.31
C LEU A 487 25.39 -0.21 -10.48
N GLU A 488 25.85 -0.67 -11.65
CA GLU A 488 25.83 0.13 -12.88
C GLU A 488 24.40 0.46 -13.28
N ARG A 489 23.50 -0.54 -13.34
CA ARG A 489 22.09 -0.36 -13.69
C ARG A 489 21.32 0.52 -12.69
N ALA A 490 21.68 0.45 -11.41
CA ALA A 490 21.10 1.30 -10.36
C ALA A 490 21.26 2.81 -10.61
N GLN A 491 22.13 3.21 -11.53
CA GLN A 491 22.39 4.60 -11.89
C GLN A 491 21.61 5.05 -13.14
N ASN A 492 20.81 4.18 -13.74
CA ASN A 492 20.05 4.46 -14.96
C ASN A 492 19.05 5.62 -14.82
N TYR A 493 18.64 5.99 -13.59
CA TYR A 493 17.85 7.18 -13.30
C TYR A 493 18.47 8.47 -13.90
N LYS A 494 19.83 8.51 -14.05
CA LYS A 494 20.55 9.64 -14.65
C LYS A 494 20.14 9.91 -16.09
N ASN A 495 19.73 8.86 -16.82
CA ASN A 495 19.39 8.96 -18.25
C ASN A 495 18.01 9.57 -18.52
N VAL A 496 17.16 9.67 -17.50
CA VAL A 496 15.84 10.32 -17.59
C VAL A 496 15.79 11.66 -16.86
N PHE A 497 16.91 12.12 -16.29
CA PHE A 497 17.03 13.46 -15.71
C PHE A 497 17.27 14.52 -16.80
N ASP A 498 16.36 15.47 -16.95
CA ASP A 498 16.51 16.61 -17.84
C ASP A 498 17.15 17.81 -17.10
N PRO A 499 18.43 18.13 -17.40
CA PRO A 499 19.12 19.22 -16.71
C PRO A 499 18.57 20.61 -17.05
N SER A 500 17.73 20.75 -18.08
CA SER A 500 17.12 22.03 -18.45
C SER A 500 15.88 22.34 -17.62
N SER A 501 15.08 21.34 -17.29
CA SER A 501 13.88 21.47 -16.45
C SER A 501 14.13 21.14 -14.98
N LEU A 502 15.17 20.40 -14.65
CA LEU A 502 15.51 19.82 -13.35
C LEU A 502 14.46 18.78 -12.85
N PHE A 503 13.79 18.12 -13.79
CA PHE A 503 12.83 17.06 -13.54
C PHE A 503 13.26 15.76 -14.22
N MET A 504 12.73 14.63 -13.74
CA MET A 504 12.75 13.36 -14.47
C MET A 504 11.72 13.44 -15.59
N ARG A 505 12.15 13.15 -16.83
CA ARG A 505 11.36 13.37 -18.03
C ARG A 505 11.50 12.23 -19.02
N GLY A 506 10.44 11.91 -19.73
CA GLY A 506 10.45 10.88 -20.77
C GLY A 506 11.34 11.23 -21.96
N ARG A 507 11.97 10.21 -22.57
CA ARG A 507 12.75 10.36 -23.81
C ARG A 507 12.00 9.68 -24.95
N PHE A 508 11.65 10.50 -25.96
CA PHE A 508 11.00 10.04 -27.19
C PHE A 508 11.99 10.13 -28.35
N ARG A 509 12.33 9.00 -28.96
CA ARG A 509 13.33 8.93 -30.04
C ARG A 509 14.60 9.70 -29.69
N ASN A 510 15.09 9.49 -28.51
CA ASN A 510 16.30 10.12 -27.95
C ASN A 510 16.24 11.66 -27.80
N THR A 511 15.06 12.29 -27.97
CA THR A 511 14.79 13.67 -27.56
C THR A 511 14.01 13.69 -26.27
N TRP A 512 13.94 14.81 -25.58
CA TRP A 512 13.02 14.97 -24.45
C TRP A 512 11.57 15.03 -24.96
N PHE A 513 10.68 14.26 -24.30
CA PHE A 513 9.24 14.27 -24.60
C PHE A 513 8.68 15.68 -24.44
N ALA A 514 7.99 16.21 -25.47
CA ALA A 514 7.50 17.57 -25.53
C ALA A 514 6.07 17.62 -26.12
N PRO A 515 5.24 18.62 -25.73
CA PRO A 515 5.52 19.66 -24.74
C PRO A 515 5.75 19.11 -23.34
N PHE A 516 6.34 19.87 -22.42
CA PHE A 516 6.59 19.45 -21.05
C PHE A 516 5.92 20.40 -20.05
N ASP A 517 5.02 19.84 -19.26
CA ASP A 517 4.40 20.48 -18.10
C ASP A 517 4.61 19.56 -16.90
N PRO A 518 5.30 19.99 -15.82
CA PRO A 518 5.52 19.12 -14.66
C PRO A 518 4.25 18.78 -13.88
N TYR A 519 3.13 19.47 -14.10
CA TYR A 519 1.81 19.19 -13.53
C TYR A 519 0.99 18.19 -14.35
N GLU A 520 1.45 17.86 -15.56
CA GLU A 520 0.71 16.98 -16.46
C GLU A 520 0.77 15.51 -16.00
N VAL A 521 -0.40 14.95 -15.71
CA VAL A 521 -0.59 13.52 -15.50
C VAL A 521 -0.68 12.87 -16.89
N ASN A 522 0.35 12.10 -17.26
CA ASN A 522 0.44 11.45 -18.55
C ASN A 522 1.03 10.03 -18.45
N PHE A 523 1.10 9.30 -19.54
CA PHE A 523 1.55 7.92 -19.59
C PHE A 523 3.08 7.72 -19.45
N ASN A 524 3.85 8.74 -19.11
CA ASN A 524 5.25 8.60 -18.76
C ASN A 524 5.45 8.25 -17.27
N TYR A 525 4.44 8.51 -16.44
CA TYR A 525 4.47 8.31 -15.00
C TYR A 525 3.30 7.40 -14.56
N THR A 526 3.58 6.52 -13.61
CA THR A 526 2.57 5.67 -12.99
C THR A 526 1.78 6.50 -12.00
N GLU A 527 0.47 6.66 -12.25
CA GLU A 527 -0.49 7.34 -11.35
C GLU A 527 -0.03 8.72 -10.84
N ALA A 528 0.77 9.44 -11.65
CA ALA A 528 1.48 10.61 -11.18
C ALA A 528 1.79 11.60 -12.30
N ASN A 529 2.40 12.70 -11.90
CA ASN A 529 3.06 13.65 -12.76
C ASN A 529 4.57 13.76 -12.45
N SER A 530 5.26 14.65 -13.11
CA SER A 530 6.71 14.81 -12.97
C SER A 530 7.12 15.28 -11.57
N TRP A 531 6.30 16.09 -10.87
CA TRP A 531 6.56 16.48 -9.48
C TRP A 531 6.62 15.28 -8.55
N GLN A 532 5.69 14.34 -8.69
CA GLN A 532 5.52 13.21 -7.79
C GLN A 532 6.55 12.09 -8.01
N TYR A 533 7.19 12.04 -9.19
CA TYR A 533 8.22 11.01 -9.45
C TYR A 533 9.66 11.52 -9.49
N SER A 534 9.91 12.82 -9.70
CA SER A 534 11.29 13.32 -9.89
C SER A 534 12.19 13.18 -8.66
N PHE A 535 11.64 12.92 -7.47
CA PHE A 535 12.40 12.74 -6.24
C PHE A 535 12.68 11.27 -5.91
N TYR A 536 12.22 10.33 -6.75
CA TYR A 536 12.37 8.91 -6.49
C TYR A 536 13.75 8.39 -6.91
N VAL A 537 14.76 8.70 -6.10
CA VAL A 537 16.14 8.20 -6.21
C VAL A 537 16.68 7.84 -4.81
N PRO A 538 15.99 6.94 -4.07
CA PRO A 538 16.37 6.65 -2.68
C PRO A 538 17.75 6.01 -2.56
N GLN A 539 18.19 5.23 -3.56
CA GLN A 539 19.47 4.53 -3.58
C GLN A 539 20.70 5.45 -3.74
N ASP A 540 20.52 6.64 -4.30
CA ASP A 540 21.65 7.55 -4.61
C ASP A 540 21.25 9.02 -4.46
N VAL A 541 20.69 9.39 -3.29
CA VAL A 541 20.29 10.77 -3.00
C VAL A 541 21.45 11.74 -3.17
N SER A 542 22.69 11.32 -2.83
CA SER A 542 23.90 12.12 -3.05
C SER A 542 24.20 12.36 -4.55
N GLY A 543 24.01 11.35 -5.39
CA GLY A 543 24.11 11.49 -6.85
C GLY A 543 23.05 12.40 -7.42
N PHE A 544 21.80 12.28 -6.94
CA PHE A 544 20.69 13.17 -7.35
C PHE A 544 20.94 14.62 -6.94
N ILE A 545 21.45 14.88 -5.72
CA ILE A 545 21.88 16.21 -5.27
C ILE A 545 22.92 16.80 -6.23
N LYS A 546 23.89 15.98 -6.65
CA LYS A 546 24.92 16.43 -7.63
C LYS A 546 24.31 16.80 -8.99
N LEU A 547 23.37 15.98 -9.50
CA LEU A 547 22.66 16.26 -10.76
C LEU A 547 21.88 17.56 -10.69
N LEU A 548 21.18 17.83 -9.60
CA LEU A 548 20.44 19.08 -9.37
C LEU A 548 21.37 20.31 -9.24
N GLY A 549 22.65 20.13 -8.93
CA GLY A 549 23.62 21.22 -8.74
C GLY A 549 23.85 21.60 -7.29
N GLY A 550 23.53 20.70 -6.32
CA GLY A 550 23.84 20.88 -4.91
C GLY A 550 22.64 20.82 -3.96
N LYS A 551 22.95 20.78 -2.66
CA LYS A 551 21.95 20.64 -1.58
C LYS A 551 20.91 21.76 -1.57
N ASP A 552 21.32 23.01 -1.80
CA ASP A 552 20.40 24.17 -1.85
C ASP A 552 19.39 24.05 -3.01
N LYS A 553 19.79 23.38 -4.08
CA LYS A 553 18.88 23.15 -5.22
C LYS A 553 17.81 22.09 -4.88
N LEU A 554 18.22 20.98 -4.25
CA LEU A 554 17.24 19.98 -3.79
C LEU A 554 16.32 20.56 -2.72
N GLU A 555 16.86 21.30 -1.74
CA GLU A 555 16.03 22.02 -0.75
C GLU A 555 15.01 22.93 -1.44
N GLY A 556 15.45 23.76 -2.41
CA GLY A 556 14.56 24.66 -3.13
C GLY A 556 13.52 23.97 -4.00
N GLN A 557 13.81 22.78 -4.56
CA GLN A 557 12.81 21.99 -5.29
C GLN A 557 11.78 21.34 -4.35
N LEU A 558 12.22 20.84 -3.19
CA LEU A 558 11.32 20.33 -2.15
C LEU A 558 10.42 21.44 -1.58
N ASP A 559 10.98 22.63 -1.32
CA ASP A 559 10.17 23.77 -0.86
C ASP A 559 9.09 24.13 -1.90
N LYS A 560 9.42 24.10 -3.19
CA LYS A 560 8.46 24.35 -4.27
C LYS A 560 7.40 23.25 -4.34
N LEU A 561 7.77 22.00 -4.21
CA LEU A 561 6.84 20.85 -4.20
C LEU A 561 5.70 21.09 -3.18
N PHE A 562 6.05 21.46 -1.94
CA PHE A 562 5.09 21.62 -0.83
C PHE A 562 4.26 22.92 -0.88
N VAL A 563 4.57 23.87 -1.79
CA VAL A 563 3.83 25.12 -1.96
C VAL A 563 3.29 25.32 -3.37
N ALA A 564 3.52 24.39 -4.27
CA ALA A 564 2.99 24.41 -5.65
C ALA A 564 1.45 24.42 -5.64
N GLU A 565 0.83 24.81 -6.73
CA GLU A 565 -0.62 24.72 -6.88
C GLU A 565 -1.06 23.25 -6.83
N ASN A 566 -2.21 22.97 -6.19
CA ASN A 566 -2.72 21.59 -6.00
C ASN A 566 -3.37 20.99 -7.26
N ASN A 567 -3.64 21.80 -8.29
CA ASN A 567 -4.24 21.34 -9.51
C ASN A 567 -3.25 20.54 -10.37
N THR A 568 -3.75 19.55 -11.06
CA THR A 568 -3.03 18.79 -12.09
C THR A 568 -3.60 19.10 -13.47
N SER A 569 -2.79 18.92 -14.51
CA SER A 569 -3.22 18.96 -15.90
C SER A 569 -3.15 17.55 -16.52
N GLY A 570 -3.62 17.39 -17.76
CA GLY A 570 -3.61 16.12 -18.46
C GLY A 570 -4.79 15.20 -18.09
N ARG A 571 -4.53 13.89 -17.95
CA ARG A 571 -5.58 12.93 -17.58
C ARG A 571 -5.97 13.03 -16.12
N HIS A 572 -7.22 12.72 -15.80
CA HIS A 572 -7.64 12.55 -14.41
C HIS A 572 -7.04 11.24 -13.84
N GLN A 573 -6.51 11.32 -12.61
CA GLN A 573 -5.98 10.19 -11.86
C GLN A 573 -6.55 10.21 -10.46
N VAL A 574 -7.30 9.17 -10.10
CA VAL A 574 -8.05 9.08 -8.84
C VAL A 574 -7.15 8.95 -7.62
N ASP A 575 -5.96 8.36 -7.79
CA ASP A 575 -5.01 8.09 -6.70
C ASP A 575 -4.25 9.35 -6.25
N ILE A 576 -4.27 10.44 -7.01
CA ILE A 576 -3.62 11.71 -6.63
C ILE A 576 -4.49 12.44 -5.61
N THR A 577 -4.34 12.10 -4.35
CA THR A 577 -5.10 12.61 -3.20
C THR A 577 -4.19 13.07 -2.06
N GLY A 578 -4.75 13.67 -1.00
CA GLY A 578 -3.95 14.12 0.15
C GLY A 578 -2.88 15.15 -0.20
N LEU A 579 -3.21 16.10 -1.08
CA LEU A 579 -2.26 17.05 -1.64
C LEU A 579 -1.84 18.15 -0.64
N ILE A 580 -0.53 18.30 -0.47
CA ILE A 580 0.12 19.48 0.12
C ILE A 580 1.03 20.08 -0.96
N GLY A 581 0.56 21.06 -1.70
CA GLY A 581 1.18 21.44 -2.96
C GLY A 581 1.07 20.32 -3.99
N GLN A 582 2.18 19.87 -4.56
CA GLN A 582 2.23 18.70 -5.44
C GLN A 582 2.73 17.43 -4.72
N TYR A 583 2.98 17.48 -3.41
CA TYR A 583 3.14 16.29 -2.59
C TYR A 583 1.77 15.61 -2.45
N ALA A 584 1.64 14.40 -2.96
CA ALA A 584 0.42 13.60 -2.95
C ALA A 584 0.57 12.47 -1.92
N HIS A 585 0.08 12.66 -0.69
CA HIS A 585 0.25 11.66 0.36
C HIS A 585 -0.54 10.38 0.09
N GLY A 586 -1.69 10.51 -0.57
CA GLY A 586 -2.54 9.38 -0.94
C GLY A 586 -1.98 8.51 -2.08
N ASN A 587 -0.73 8.74 -2.53
CA ASN A 587 -0.05 7.86 -3.47
C ASN A 587 1.44 7.69 -3.12
N GLU A 588 1.94 6.47 -3.17
CA GLU A 588 3.18 5.98 -2.58
C GLU A 588 4.47 6.64 -3.08
N PRO A 589 4.60 7.06 -4.36
CA PRO A 589 5.81 7.74 -4.82
C PRO A 589 6.20 8.96 -4.00
N SER A 590 5.25 9.57 -3.28
CA SER A 590 5.49 10.75 -2.44
C SER A 590 6.01 10.43 -1.02
N HIS A 591 5.80 9.23 -0.50
CA HIS A 591 5.94 8.88 0.92
C HIS A 591 7.30 9.19 1.54
N HIS A 592 8.39 9.14 0.77
CA HIS A 592 9.75 9.42 1.24
C HIS A 592 10.14 10.90 1.18
N MET A 593 9.42 11.73 0.42
CA MET A 593 9.87 13.08 0.04
C MET A 593 10.05 14.03 1.22
N ALA A 594 9.17 13.97 2.23
CA ALA A 594 9.27 14.82 3.42
C ALA A 594 10.56 14.56 4.21
N TYR A 595 11.14 13.38 4.10
CA TYR A 595 12.36 12.98 4.77
C TYR A 595 13.64 13.39 4.03
N LEU A 596 13.57 13.78 2.75
CA LEU A 596 14.73 14.17 1.95
C LEU A 596 15.42 15.44 2.48
N TYR A 597 14.73 16.27 3.27
CA TYR A 597 15.35 17.42 3.90
C TYR A 597 16.48 17.04 4.88
N ASN A 598 16.46 15.83 5.47
CA ASN A 598 17.57 15.38 6.31
C ASN A 598 18.87 15.23 5.51
N PHE A 599 18.81 14.84 4.24
CA PHE A 599 19.99 14.69 3.36
C PHE A 599 20.61 16.02 2.95
N VAL A 600 19.86 17.12 3.10
CA VAL A 600 20.32 18.49 2.79
C VAL A 600 20.53 19.35 4.02
N ASN A 601 20.81 18.71 5.18
CA ASN A 601 21.11 19.38 6.46
C ASN A 601 19.94 20.22 7.05
N LYS A 602 18.69 19.86 6.73
CA LYS A 602 17.48 20.59 7.17
C LYS A 602 16.48 19.68 7.92
N PRO A 603 16.90 18.90 8.93
CA PRO A 603 16.00 17.97 9.62
C PRO A 603 14.78 18.66 10.26
N HIS A 604 14.87 19.95 10.62
CA HIS A 604 13.73 20.70 11.13
C HIS A 604 12.58 20.84 10.10
N LYS A 605 12.90 20.91 8.78
CA LYS A 605 11.87 20.91 7.72
C LYS A 605 11.19 19.55 7.61
N THR A 606 11.95 18.46 7.72
CA THR A 606 11.35 17.11 7.84
C THR A 606 10.39 17.04 9.02
N GLN A 607 10.82 17.48 10.20
CA GLN A 607 10.00 17.46 11.42
C GLN A 607 8.70 18.26 11.26
N GLU A 608 8.77 19.41 10.58
CA GLU A 608 7.62 20.24 10.28
C GLU A 608 6.64 19.54 9.32
N LYS A 609 7.14 19.01 8.19
CA LYS A 609 6.31 18.38 7.16
C LYS A 609 5.71 17.06 7.63
N VAL A 610 6.51 16.21 8.27
CA VAL A 610 6.02 14.94 8.82
C VAL A 610 4.93 15.19 9.86
N ARG A 611 5.12 16.17 10.78
CA ARG A 611 4.10 16.52 11.76
C ARG A 611 2.84 17.06 11.09
N GLN A 612 2.97 17.89 10.04
CA GLN A 612 1.84 18.36 9.25
C GLN A 612 1.04 17.19 8.65
N ILE A 613 1.70 16.27 7.98
CA ILE A 613 1.06 15.09 7.37
C ILE A 613 0.35 14.25 8.44
N LEU A 614 1.03 13.92 9.55
CA LEU A 614 0.47 13.10 10.64
C LEU A 614 -0.80 13.68 11.26
N THR A 615 -0.92 15.02 11.31
CA THR A 615 -2.02 15.69 12.03
C THR A 615 -3.11 16.26 11.12
N GLU A 616 -2.84 16.42 9.81
CA GLU A 616 -3.80 16.97 8.86
C GLU A 616 -4.40 15.90 7.94
N LEU A 617 -3.66 14.81 7.63
CA LEU A 617 -4.07 13.81 6.66
C LEU A 617 -4.47 12.47 7.28
N TYR A 618 -4.46 12.35 8.61
CA TYR A 618 -4.96 11.21 9.36
C TYR A 618 -5.89 11.65 10.46
N THR A 619 -7.15 11.23 10.40
CA THR A 619 -8.18 11.62 11.37
C THR A 619 -8.96 10.42 11.88
N ASN A 620 -9.56 10.55 13.09
CA ASN A 620 -10.45 9.54 13.65
C ASN A 620 -11.88 9.71 13.08
N THR A 621 -12.00 9.59 11.76
CA THR A 621 -13.27 9.69 11.02
C THR A 621 -13.28 8.65 9.89
N PRO A 622 -14.45 8.27 9.34
CA PRO A 622 -14.50 7.30 8.25
C PRO A 622 -13.68 7.66 7.01
N ASP A 623 -13.54 8.96 6.71
CA ASP A 623 -12.68 9.50 5.64
C ASP A 623 -11.26 9.85 6.14
N GLY A 624 -10.82 9.21 7.22
CA GLY A 624 -9.59 9.54 7.96
C GLY A 624 -8.28 9.09 7.31
N ILE A 625 -8.33 8.51 6.11
CA ILE A 625 -7.17 8.16 5.27
C ILE A 625 -7.32 8.87 3.94
N SER A 626 -6.30 9.58 3.49
CA SER A 626 -6.39 10.52 2.36
C SER A 626 -6.25 9.88 0.96
N GLY A 627 -6.30 8.58 0.82
CA GLY A 627 -6.21 7.80 -0.41
C GLY A 627 -6.44 6.34 -0.12
N ASN A 628 -6.18 5.46 -1.09
CA ASN A 628 -6.18 4.02 -0.85
C ASN A 628 -5.32 3.69 0.37
N GLU A 629 -5.80 2.80 1.22
CA GLU A 629 -5.01 2.35 2.38
C GLU A 629 -3.82 1.47 1.93
N ASP A 630 -3.98 0.80 0.79
CA ASP A 630 -3.00 -0.01 0.05
C ASP A 630 -2.33 -1.10 0.89
N CYS A 631 -3.19 -2.02 1.36
CA CYS A 631 -2.77 -3.25 2.02
C CYS A 631 -1.82 -3.02 3.20
N GLY A 632 -2.05 -1.96 3.98
CA GLY A 632 -1.26 -1.60 5.15
C GLY A 632 -0.17 -0.56 4.91
N GLN A 633 0.06 -0.09 3.67
CA GLN A 633 1.15 0.84 3.39
C GLN A 633 0.93 2.23 3.98
N MET A 634 -0.25 2.83 3.81
CA MET A 634 -0.59 4.13 4.40
C MET A 634 -0.53 4.09 5.93
N SER A 635 -1.04 3.01 6.51
CA SER A 635 -1.03 2.76 7.95
C SER A 635 0.38 2.55 8.49
N ALA A 636 1.23 1.79 7.79
CA ALA A 636 2.64 1.58 8.17
C ALA A 636 3.45 2.88 8.11
N TRP A 637 3.17 3.76 7.14
CA TRP A 637 3.75 5.09 7.08
C TRP A 637 3.40 5.90 8.34
N TYR A 638 2.11 5.89 8.75
CA TYR A 638 1.65 6.56 9.96
C TYR A 638 2.34 6.01 11.21
N ILE A 639 2.42 4.67 11.35
CA ILE A 639 3.06 4.01 12.49
C ILE A 639 4.52 4.45 12.60
N LEU A 640 5.33 4.21 11.57
CA LEU A 640 6.76 4.51 11.60
C LEU A 640 7.01 6.01 11.82
N SER A 641 6.27 6.88 11.10
CA SER A 641 6.43 8.32 11.21
C SER A 641 6.01 8.87 12.58
N SER A 642 4.95 8.32 13.19
CA SER A 642 4.51 8.69 14.54
C SER A 642 5.44 8.22 15.64
N LEU A 643 6.18 7.12 15.41
CA LEU A 643 7.29 6.67 16.26
C LEU A 643 8.52 7.58 16.14
N GLY A 644 8.59 8.42 15.11
CA GLY A 644 9.63 9.43 14.91
C GLY A 644 10.72 9.03 13.90
N PHE A 645 10.53 8.00 13.07
CA PHE A 645 11.47 7.61 12.02
C PHE A 645 10.78 6.92 10.84
N TYR A 646 11.45 6.83 9.69
CA TYR A 646 10.91 6.23 8.47
C TYR A 646 12.01 5.59 7.61
N SER A 647 11.70 4.49 6.93
CA SER A 647 12.60 3.80 6.01
C SER A 647 12.54 4.43 4.61
N VAL A 648 13.38 5.44 4.36
CA VAL A 648 13.45 6.12 3.04
C VAL A 648 14.02 5.19 1.97
N THR A 649 14.96 4.33 2.37
CA THR A 649 15.69 3.44 1.46
C THR A 649 15.75 2.04 2.08
N PRO A 650 14.71 1.21 1.95
CA PRO A 650 14.78 -0.19 2.34
C PRO A 650 16.05 -0.85 1.76
N ALA A 651 16.62 -1.82 2.45
CA ALA A 651 17.95 -2.41 2.21
C ALA A 651 19.17 -1.53 2.55
N SER A 652 18.98 -0.29 3.01
CA SER A 652 20.08 0.54 3.55
C SER A 652 20.35 0.32 5.04
N ASN A 653 19.49 -0.38 5.74
CA ASN A 653 19.48 -0.54 7.21
C ASN A 653 19.29 0.78 8.00
N GLN A 654 18.97 1.90 7.34
CA GLN A 654 18.78 3.21 7.97
C GLN A 654 17.32 3.60 8.04
N TYR A 655 16.93 4.15 9.18
CA TYR A 655 15.65 4.84 9.37
C TYR A 655 15.93 6.31 9.63
N ILE A 656 15.33 7.18 8.83
CA ILE A 656 15.55 8.61 8.86
C ILE A 656 14.64 9.22 9.94
N ILE A 657 15.21 10.01 10.84
CA ILE A 657 14.48 10.60 11.96
C ILE A 657 13.59 11.75 11.48
N GLY A 658 12.30 11.66 11.83
CA GLY A 658 11.27 12.66 11.63
C GLY A 658 10.93 13.41 12.93
N SER A 659 9.65 13.40 13.33
CA SER A 659 9.16 14.01 14.57
C SER A 659 8.21 13.07 15.30
N PRO A 660 8.59 12.52 16.46
CA PRO A 660 7.72 11.64 17.23
C PRO A 660 6.43 12.32 17.64
N LEU A 661 5.32 11.57 17.65
CA LEU A 661 3.99 12.07 17.98
C LEU A 661 3.60 11.77 19.43
N PHE A 662 4.09 10.67 20.01
CA PHE A 662 3.71 10.17 21.32
C PHE A 662 4.77 10.46 22.38
N LYS A 663 4.34 10.61 23.64
CA LYS A 663 5.24 10.81 24.79
C LYS A 663 6.16 9.61 24.99
N ARG A 664 5.62 8.42 24.77
CA ARG A 664 6.37 7.18 24.88
C ARG A 664 5.80 6.15 23.90
N ALA A 665 6.66 5.32 23.34
CA ALA A 665 6.31 4.12 22.63
C ALA A 665 7.28 3.00 23.01
N SER A 666 6.76 1.78 23.15
CA SER A 666 7.54 0.59 23.46
C SER A 666 7.30 -0.45 22.38
N ILE A 667 8.34 -0.81 21.63
CA ILE A 667 8.31 -1.85 20.62
C ILE A 667 8.78 -3.15 21.27
N ASN A 668 7.88 -4.12 21.40
CA ASN A 668 8.15 -5.44 21.94
C ASN A 668 8.62 -6.35 20.80
N LEU A 669 9.90 -6.68 20.81
CA LEU A 669 10.55 -7.43 19.75
C LEU A 669 10.39 -8.94 19.94
N GLU A 670 10.33 -9.70 18.85
CA GLU A 670 10.22 -11.18 18.89
C GLU A 670 11.41 -11.87 19.59
N ASN A 671 12.57 -11.20 19.65
CA ASN A 671 13.73 -11.67 20.41
C ASN A 671 13.62 -11.45 21.94
N GLY A 672 12.45 -11.04 22.43
CA GLY A 672 12.14 -10.81 23.84
C GLY A 672 12.68 -9.50 24.43
N LYS A 673 13.29 -8.64 23.62
CA LYS A 673 13.76 -7.31 24.03
C LYS A 673 12.69 -6.25 23.76
N THR A 674 12.85 -5.10 24.38
CA THR A 674 12.01 -3.92 24.12
C THR A 674 12.88 -2.75 23.65
N PHE A 675 12.43 -2.07 22.60
CA PHE A 675 13.00 -0.79 22.20
C PHE A 675 12.03 0.32 22.57
N THR A 676 12.47 1.23 23.42
CA THR A 676 11.62 2.31 23.98
C THR A 676 11.97 3.65 23.32
N ILE A 677 10.97 4.35 22.87
CA ILE A 677 11.06 5.71 22.33
C ILE A 677 10.41 6.64 23.36
N VAL A 678 11.11 7.68 23.76
CA VAL A 678 10.60 8.70 24.68
C VAL A 678 10.76 10.07 24.03
N ALA A 679 9.70 10.86 24.01
CA ALA A 679 9.76 12.23 23.49
C ALA A 679 9.37 13.22 24.61
N ASP A 680 10.38 13.69 25.33
CA ASP A 680 10.21 14.63 26.43
C ASP A 680 9.66 15.96 25.93
N SER A 681 8.57 16.42 26.55
CA SER A 681 7.89 17.68 26.21
C SER A 681 7.22 17.71 24.83
N VAL A 682 7.01 16.57 24.16
CA VAL A 682 6.30 16.54 22.88
C VAL A 682 4.88 17.11 23.00
N SER A 683 4.49 17.91 22.03
CA SER A 683 3.13 18.49 21.90
C SER A 683 2.93 19.00 20.48
N ASP A 684 1.75 19.53 20.15
CA ASP A 684 1.47 20.13 18.85
C ASP A 684 2.42 21.31 18.53
N LYS A 685 2.89 22.03 19.56
CA LYS A 685 3.88 23.10 19.41
C LYS A 685 5.31 22.59 19.43
N ASN A 686 5.62 21.70 20.36
CA ASN A 686 6.96 21.15 20.53
C ASN A 686 7.15 19.96 19.56
N LYS A 687 7.34 20.28 18.30
CA LYS A 687 7.54 19.32 17.21
C LYS A 687 8.97 19.22 16.71
N TYR A 688 9.84 20.11 17.15
CA TYR A 688 11.25 20.12 16.76
C TYR A 688 12.12 19.40 17.78
N ILE A 689 13.15 18.73 17.30
CA ILE A 689 14.10 18.01 18.14
C ILE A 689 15.21 18.96 18.58
N LYS A 690 15.44 19.04 19.91
CA LYS A 690 16.53 19.80 20.51
C LYS A 690 17.77 18.93 20.68
N SER A 691 17.60 17.72 21.17
CA SER A 691 18.66 16.73 21.34
C SER A 691 18.10 15.31 21.29
N VAL A 692 18.95 14.32 20.99
CA VAL A 692 18.61 12.90 21.01
C VAL A 692 19.67 12.12 21.78
N GLN A 693 19.20 11.13 22.54
CA GLN A 693 20.08 10.14 23.17
C GLN A 693 19.65 8.74 22.72
N LEU A 694 20.65 7.91 22.40
CA LEU A 694 20.45 6.49 22.15
C LEU A 694 21.23 5.70 23.22
N ASN A 695 20.50 4.92 24.02
CA ASN A 695 21.06 4.15 25.14
C ASN A 695 21.93 5.00 26.09
N GLY A 696 21.42 6.18 26.47
CA GLY A 696 22.09 7.12 27.37
C GLY A 696 23.28 7.88 26.78
N LYS A 697 23.60 7.72 25.48
CA LYS A 697 24.65 8.43 24.79
C LYS A 697 24.07 9.48 23.85
N ASN A 698 24.72 10.63 23.74
CA ASN A 698 24.33 11.66 22.78
C ASN A 698 24.33 11.10 21.36
N HIS A 699 23.22 11.28 20.65
CA HIS A 699 23.00 10.82 19.28
C HIS A 699 22.79 12.02 18.36
N PRO A 700 23.82 12.53 17.72
CA PRO A 700 23.72 13.72 16.88
C PRO A 700 23.24 13.42 15.45
N TYR A 701 23.06 12.16 15.09
CA TYR A 701 22.69 11.71 13.74
C TYR A 701 21.19 11.87 13.50
N SER A 702 20.80 12.38 12.34
CA SER A 702 19.38 12.48 11.93
C SER A 702 18.84 11.18 11.31
N TYR A 703 19.41 10.04 11.70
CA TYR A 703 18.98 8.68 11.37
C TYR A 703 19.37 7.70 12.47
N ILE A 704 18.72 6.55 12.54
CA ILE A 704 19.11 5.38 13.35
C ILE A 704 19.24 4.14 12.45
N ASN A 705 19.92 3.10 12.91
CA ASN A 705 20.04 1.86 12.16
C ASN A 705 19.10 0.78 12.69
N HIS A 706 18.71 -0.15 11.84
CA HIS A 706 17.87 -1.29 12.21
C HIS A 706 18.45 -2.08 13.40
N LYS A 707 19.77 -2.32 13.39
CA LYS A 707 20.48 -3.02 14.49
C LYS A 707 20.30 -2.34 15.85
N ASP A 708 20.14 -1.01 15.88
CA ASP A 708 19.98 -0.25 17.12
C ASP A 708 18.57 -0.49 17.69
N ILE A 709 17.57 -0.68 16.84
CA ILE A 709 16.18 -1.01 17.22
C ILE A 709 16.10 -2.44 17.76
N VAL A 710 16.57 -3.42 16.97
CA VAL A 710 16.45 -4.85 17.34
C VAL A 710 17.38 -5.25 18.48
N ALA A 711 18.38 -4.43 18.82
CA ALA A 711 19.18 -4.62 20.02
C ALA A 711 18.41 -4.33 21.31
N GLY A 712 17.26 -3.63 21.23
CA GLY A 712 16.55 -3.09 22.38
C GLY A 712 17.25 -1.87 22.99
N GLY A 713 16.63 -1.25 23.99
CA GLY A 713 17.14 -0.08 24.67
C GLY A 713 16.27 1.16 24.48
N ASP A 714 16.86 2.36 24.60
CA ASP A 714 16.10 3.61 24.66
C ASP A 714 16.56 4.62 23.60
N LEU A 715 15.59 5.24 22.91
CA LEU A 715 15.77 6.41 22.06
C LEU A 715 15.00 7.58 22.68
N ILE A 716 15.73 8.57 23.20
CA ILE A 716 15.14 9.67 23.95
C ILE A 716 15.29 10.97 23.17
N PHE A 717 14.18 11.61 22.83
CA PHE A 717 14.11 12.92 22.19
C PHE A 717 13.81 14.00 23.24
N GLU A 718 14.55 15.08 23.25
CA GLU A 718 14.18 16.34 23.92
C GLU A 718 13.53 17.26 22.87
N MET A 719 12.24 17.56 23.03
CA MET A 719 11.45 18.31 22.05
C MET A 719 11.36 19.79 22.41
N THR A 720 11.16 20.65 21.38
CA THR A 720 11.05 22.11 21.52
C THR A 720 10.11 22.71 20.47
N ASP A 721 9.68 23.96 20.71
CA ASP A 721 8.79 24.72 19.83
C ASP A 721 9.50 25.47 18.68
N LYS A 722 10.84 25.39 18.60
CA LYS A 722 11.63 26.12 17.60
C LYS A 722 12.62 25.20 16.87
N PRO A 723 12.87 25.46 15.58
CA PRO A 723 13.96 24.80 14.84
C PRO A 723 15.30 24.91 15.57
N THR A 724 16.08 23.86 15.51
CA THR A 724 17.40 23.76 16.15
C THR A 724 18.48 23.40 15.14
N SER A 725 19.74 23.36 15.59
CA SER A 725 20.88 22.88 14.80
C SER A 725 21.15 21.38 14.98
N TRP A 726 20.29 20.63 15.69
CA TRP A 726 20.48 19.19 15.83
C TRP A 726 20.42 18.50 14.45
N GLY A 727 21.34 17.58 14.18
CA GLY A 727 21.39 16.80 12.93
C GLY A 727 21.80 17.59 11.68
N THR A 728 22.21 18.87 11.81
CA THR A 728 22.55 19.71 10.64
C THR A 728 24.01 19.61 10.18
N ASP A 729 24.91 18.97 10.95
CA ASP A 729 26.30 18.75 10.52
C ASP A 729 26.36 17.71 9.40
N ASN A 730 27.21 17.92 8.41
CA ASN A 730 27.42 17.00 7.29
C ASN A 730 27.84 15.58 7.73
N LYS A 731 28.39 15.41 8.92
CA LYS A 731 28.76 14.10 9.47
C LYS A 731 27.57 13.37 10.11
N HIS A 732 26.48 14.07 10.33
CA HIS A 732 25.32 13.59 11.10
C HIS A 732 24.08 13.39 10.25
N ILE A 733 24.14 13.71 8.95
CA ILE A 733 23.04 13.48 8.00
C ILE A 733 23.06 12.05 7.46
N PRO A 734 21.92 11.51 7.02
CA PRO A 734 21.90 10.24 6.28
C PRO A 734 22.61 10.40 4.93
N VAL A 735 23.15 9.30 4.43
CA VAL A 735 23.83 9.27 3.13
C VAL A 735 23.47 7.99 2.41
N THR A 736 22.92 8.13 1.21
CA THR A 736 22.91 7.08 0.19
C THR A 736 23.69 7.57 -1.00
N GLU A 737 24.70 6.83 -1.43
CA GLU A 737 25.63 7.28 -2.48
C GLU A 737 26.28 6.09 -3.21
N ILE A 738 26.20 6.11 -4.54
CA ILE A 738 26.95 5.19 -5.40
C ILE A 738 28.28 5.83 -5.76
N LYS A 739 29.40 5.21 -5.33
CA LYS A 739 30.77 5.75 -5.47
C LYS A 739 31.66 4.99 -6.44
N GLU A 740 31.32 3.75 -6.74
CA GLU A 740 32.10 2.85 -7.58
C GLU A 740 31.28 2.35 -8.77
N HIS A 741 31.89 1.84 -9.79
CA HIS A 741 31.24 1.40 -11.03
C HIS A 741 30.32 2.49 -11.62
N LEU A 742 30.83 3.73 -11.70
CA LEU A 742 30.06 4.87 -12.19
C LEU A 742 29.84 4.74 -13.69
N ILE A 743 28.60 4.93 -14.13
CA ILE A 743 28.23 4.91 -15.55
C ILE A 743 28.46 6.25 -16.21
N VAL A 744 28.62 6.22 -17.53
CA VAL A 744 28.50 7.39 -18.41
C VAL A 744 27.05 7.52 -18.86
N SER A 745 26.42 8.67 -18.63
CA SER A 745 25.05 8.91 -19.07
C SER A 745 24.92 8.91 -20.58
N THR A 746 23.85 8.31 -21.09
CA THR A 746 23.57 8.24 -22.52
C THR A 746 23.24 9.63 -23.05
N PRO A 747 23.95 10.13 -24.11
CA PRO A 747 23.67 11.44 -24.73
C PRO A 747 22.26 11.50 -25.32
N PHE A 748 21.73 12.72 -25.44
CA PHE A 748 20.42 13.01 -26.01
C PHE A 748 20.50 14.09 -27.09
N ILE A 749 19.49 14.08 -27.95
CA ILE A 749 19.30 15.12 -28.96
C ILE A 749 18.61 16.32 -28.29
N ALA A 750 19.37 17.39 -28.09
CA ALA A 750 18.89 18.63 -27.48
C ALA A 750 18.16 19.54 -28.44
N LYS A 751 18.50 19.45 -29.75
CA LYS A 751 17.85 20.15 -30.86
C LYS A 751 17.94 19.29 -32.11
N GLY A 752 16.90 19.27 -32.92
CA GLY A 752 16.82 18.55 -34.19
C GLY A 752 15.41 18.03 -34.42
N GLU A 753 14.84 18.32 -35.57
CA GLU A 753 13.54 17.77 -35.97
C GLU A 753 13.75 16.36 -36.51
N ILE A 754 13.17 15.38 -35.83
CA ILE A 754 13.26 13.95 -36.20
C ILE A 754 12.59 13.71 -37.59
N ALA A 755 11.52 14.43 -37.87
CA ALA A 755 10.89 14.49 -39.20
C ALA A 755 10.98 15.92 -39.72
N PHE A 756 11.74 16.12 -40.79
CA PHE A 756 12.11 17.45 -41.25
C PHE A 756 11.87 17.66 -42.74
N LYS A 757 11.67 18.93 -43.15
CA LYS A 757 11.68 19.38 -44.54
C LYS A 757 13.02 20.03 -44.85
N GLY A 758 13.62 19.71 -46.04
CA GLY A 758 14.92 20.25 -46.42
C GLY A 758 16.06 19.67 -45.61
N SER A 759 16.43 20.28 -44.50
CA SER A 759 17.47 19.81 -43.58
C SER A 759 17.16 20.20 -42.14
N THR A 760 17.75 19.49 -41.18
CA THR A 760 17.65 19.77 -39.75
C THR A 760 19.03 19.90 -39.11
N GLU A 761 19.20 20.88 -38.21
CA GLU A 761 20.42 21.05 -37.43
C GLU A 761 20.30 20.22 -36.13
N VAL A 762 21.25 19.33 -35.93
CA VAL A 762 21.28 18.45 -34.77
C VAL A 762 22.29 18.94 -33.74
N THR A 763 21.83 19.09 -32.49
CA THR A 763 22.68 19.40 -31.34
C THR A 763 22.58 18.25 -30.36
N LEU A 764 23.71 17.67 -29.96
CA LEU A 764 23.82 16.60 -28.95
C LEU A 764 24.26 17.18 -27.62
N LYS A 765 23.74 16.63 -26.53
CA LYS A 765 24.14 16.94 -25.15
C LYS A 765 24.21 15.67 -24.30
N SER A 766 24.94 15.72 -23.23
CA SER A 766 24.95 14.74 -22.14
C SER A 766 24.50 15.39 -20.82
N VAL A 767 23.92 14.63 -19.93
CA VAL A 767 23.63 15.06 -18.56
C VAL A 767 24.93 15.44 -17.83
N ASP A 768 25.99 14.66 -18.01
CA ASP A 768 27.34 15.02 -17.57
C ASP A 768 28.07 15.78 -18.67
N SER A 769 28.20 17.10 -18.52
CA SER A 769 28.87 17.97 -19.49
C SER A 769 30.39 17.69 -19.66
N SER A 770 31.01 16.90 -18.78
CA SER A 770 32.42 16.48 -18.91
C SER A 770 32.59 15.24 -19.78
N SER A 771 31.53 14.55 -20.18
CA SER A 771 31.58 13.41 -21.08
C SER A 771 31.81 13.86 -22.51
N LYS A 772 32.70 13.18 -23.24
CA LYS A 772 32.83 13.31 -24.68
C LYS A 772 31.67 12.58 -25.35
N ILE A 773 31.11 13.15 -26.40
CA ILE A 773 30.06 12.54 -27.19
C ILE A 773 30.61 12.11 -28.52
N TYR A 774 30.33 10.88 -28.92
CA TYR A 774 30.65 10.33 -30.22
C TYR A 774 29.41 10.00 -31.00
N TYR A 775 29.39 10.26 -32.30
CA TYR A 775 28.27 9.96 -33.17
C TYR A 775 28.71 9.35 -34.51
N SER A 776 27.79 8.58 -35.08
CA SER A 776 27.90 8.02 -36.44
C SER A 776 26.60 8.27 -37.20
N LEU A 777 26.69 8.52 -38.50
CA LEU A 777 25.55 8.56 -39.41
C LEU A 777 25.65 7.38 -40.39
N ASP A 778 24.55 6.61 -40.52
CA ASP A 778 24.40 5.54 -41.50
C ASP A 778 25.53 4.48 -41.41
N ASP A 779 25.90 4.08 -40.22
CA ASP A 779 26.95 3.09 -39.89
C ASP A 779 28.39 3.47 -40.34
N ASN A 780 28.64 4.75 -40.61
CA ASN A 780 29.98 5.26 -40.82
C ASN A 780 30.81 5.21 -39.53
N GLU A 781 32.15 5.50 -39.63
CA GLU A 781 32.98 5.63 -38.46
C GLU A 781 32.50 6.66 -37.47
N TYR A 782 32.60 6.36 -36.16
CA TYR A 782 32.25 7.30 -35.09
C TYR A 782 33.19 8.50 -35.08
N LYS A 783 32.61 9.67 -34.97
CA LYS A 783 33.30 10.97 -34.86
C LYS A 783 33.05 11.59 -33.50
N LEU A 784 34.07 12.31 -32.99
CA LEU A 784 33.90 13.16 -31.83
C LEU A 784 32.92 14.31 -32.16
N TYR A 785 31.93 14.55 -31.33
CA TYR A 785 31.00 15.66 -31.47
C TYR A 785 31.69 16.95 -31.00
N GLU A 786 31.92 17.87 -31.90
CA GLU A 786 32.54 19.18 -31.63
C GLU A 786 31.56 20.35 -31.70
N GLY A 787 30.35 20.12 -32.21
CA GLY A 787 29.29 21.13 -32.34
C GLY A 787 28.17 20.70 -33.28
N PRO A 788 27.14 21.53 -33.44
CA PRO A 788 25.97 21.20 -34.25
C PRO A 788 26.34 20.82 -35.71
N PHE A 789 25.61 19.85 -36.28
CA PHE A 789 25.77 19.36 -37.62
C PHE A 789 24.41 19.24 -38.34
N MET A 790 24.45 19.23 -39.69
CA MET A 790 23.26 19.17 -40.53
C MET A 790 22.97 17.75 -41.00
N ILE A 791 21.69 17.37 -40.93
CA ILE A 791 21.14 16.18 -41.61
C ILE A 791 20.21 16.67 -42.73
N SER A 792 20.44 16.25 -43.98
CA SER A 792 19.66 16.66 -45.16
C SER A 792 18.95 15.50 -45.87
N GLU A 793 19.28 14.27 -45.53
CA GLU A 793 18.64 13.05 -46.04
C GLU A 793 18.19 12.16 -44.89
N LYS A 794 17.35 11.13 -45.16
CA LYS A 794 17.02 10.12 -44.16
C LYS A 794 18.30 9.48 -43.66
N SER A 795 18.53 9.47 -42.35
CA SER A 795 19.78 8.98 -41.76
C SER A 795 19.53 8.35 -40.40
N ASP A 796 20.30 7.30 -40.09
CA ASP A 796 20.36 6.70 -38.75
C ASP A 796 21.50 7.32 -37.98
N LEU A 797 21.18 8.07 -36.93
CA LEU A 797 22.13 8.67 -36.02
C LEU A 797 22.36 7.73 -34.84
N LYS A 798 23.57 7.25 -34.64
CA LYS A 798 24.03 6.48 -33.47
C LYS A 798 24.90 7.37 -32.60
N VAL A 799 24.64 7.38 -31.28
CA VAL A 799 25.36 8.21 -30.32
C VAL A 799 25.74 7.41 -29.08
N TYR A 800 26.93 7.69 -28.53
CA TYR A 800 27.33 7.28 -27.19
C TYR A 800 28.19 8.35 -26.52
N GLY A 801 28.21 8.30 -25.17
CA GLY A 801 29.10 9.11 -24.34
C GLY A 801 30.32 8.32 -23.92
N GLU A 802 31.46 9.00 -23.71
CA GLU A 802 32.72 8.41 -23.20
C GLU A 802 33.30 9.33 -22.12
N LYS A 803 33.71 8.74 -21.00
CA LYS A 803 34.45 9.41 -19.94
C LYS A 803 35.35 8.43 -19.21
N ASP A 804 36.57 8.83 -18.97
CA ASP A 804 37.59 8.05 -18.25
C ASP A 804 37.79 6.61 -18.80
N GLY A 805 37.56 6.42 -20.12
CA GLY A 805 37.66 5.14 -20.80
C GLY A 805 36.41 4.27 -20.78
N GLU A 806 35.40 4.65 -20.00
CA GLU A 806 34.10 3.98 -19.96
C GLU A 806 33.13 4.60 -20.99
N LYS A 807 32.23 3.77 -21.53
CA LYS A 807 31.25 4.18 -22.56
C LYS A 807 29.82 3.96 -22.09
N SER A 808 28.94 4.89 -22.48
CA SER A 808 27.49 4.67 -22.32
C SER A 808 26.96 3.64 -23.31
N ALA A 809 25.71 3.22 -23.12
CA ALA A 809 24.97 2.53 -24.17
C ALA A 809 24.91 3.36 -25.46
N VAL A 810 24.85 2.67 -26.60
CA VAL A 810 24.62 3.30 -27.92
C VAL A 810 23.14 3.43 -28.16
N VAL A 811 22.67 4.66 -28.45
CA VAL A 811 21.28 4.92 -28.85
C VAL A 811 21.24 5.28 -30.32
N THR A 812 20.30 4.64 -31.04
CA THR A 812 20.07 4.90 -32.47
C THR A 812 18.77 5.68 -32.65
N THR A 813 18.82 6.71 -33.48
CA THR A 813 17.65 7.54 -33.84
C THR A 813 17.60 7.72 -35.35
N THR A 814 16.51 7.30 -35.98
CA THR A 814 16.29 7.53 -37.42
C THR A 814 15.66 8.89 -37.62
N PHE A 815 16.33 9.74 -38.42
CA PHE A 815 15.82 10.99 -38.92
C PHE A 815 15.10 10.75 -40.26
N TYR A 816 13.93 11.34 -40.44
CA TYR A 816 13.08 11.16 -41.60
C TYR A 816 12.93 12.46 -42.39
N LYS A 817 13.39 12.48 -43.65
CA LYS A 817 13.11 13.57 -44.55
C LYS A 817 11.67 13.45 -45.08
N ILE A 818 10.87 14.48 -44.85
CA ILE A 818 9.49 14.52 -45.33
C ILE A 818 9.51 14.90 -46.81
N ASP A 819 8.93 14.05 -47.65
CA ASP A 819 8.68 14.42 -49.05
C ASP A 819 7.63 15.57 -49.10
N PRO A 820 7.96 16.73 -49.68
CA PRO A 820 7.06 17.87 -49.74
C PRO A 820 5.78 17.58 -50.56
N ASN A 821 5.77 16.49 -51.34
CA ASN A 821 4.62 16.11 -52.18
C ASN A 821 3.67 15.13 -51.48
N VAL A 822 4.01 14.65 -50.30
CA VAL A 822 3.12 13.75 -49.52
C VAL A 822 1.91 14.55 -49.03
N LYS A 823 0.74 14.15 -49.48
CA LYS A 823 -0.55 14.64 -48.95
C LYS A 823 -1.03 13.64 -47.89
N ILE A 824 -1.28 14.14 -46.68
CA ILE A 824 -1.87 13.36 -45.60
C ILE A 824 -3.38 13.63 -45.61
N GLU A 825 -4.18 12.62 -45.87
CA GLU A 825 -5.63 12.65 -45.66
C GLU A 825 -5.96 11.98 -44.36
N LEU A 826 -6.53 12.68 -43.39
CA LEU A 826 -7.13 12.09 -42.20
C LEU A 826 -8.45 11.42 -42.63
N LYS A 827 -8.52 10.09 -42.48
CA LYS A 827 -9.72 9.27 -42.81
C LYS A 827 -10.72 9.13 -41.70
N THR A 828 -10.45 9.70 -40.51
CA THR A 828 -11.34 9.66 -39.35
C THR A 828 -11.61 11.07 -38.87
N GLU A 829 -12.88 11.40 -38.68
CA GLU A 829 -13.31 12.54 -37.84
C GLU A 829 -13.27 12.09 -36.40
N TYR A 830 -12.58 12.85 -35.55
CA TYR A 830 -12.64 12.69 -34.11
C TYR A 830 -13.71 13.63 -33.55
#